data_56f836fe422762582887f68a5b4dd088
#
_entry.id   56f836fe422762582887f68a5b4dd088
#
_cell.length_a   1.000
_cell.length_b   1.000
_cell.length_c   1.000
_cell.angle_alpha   90.00
_cell.angle_beta   90.00
_cell.angle_gamma   90.00
#
_symmetry.space_group_name_H-M   'P 1'
#
loop_
_entity.id
_entity.type
_entity.pdbx_description
1 polymer ?
#
loop_
_entity_poly.entity_id
_entity_poly.type
_entity_poly.pdbx_seq_one_letter_code
_entity_poly.pdbx_strand_id
1 'polypeptide(L)'
;MKTRIALMLLGVSTLALTAAARAQATGEVEAVTVTGSRVARQGFEAPTPTTAIGSVELEQKAALTVTDIISEIPSLAPNQNNNNSQNIGLSTFNLRNIGSTRTLVLIDGMRVEDTSPTGGFNVNVIPAQLISHIDIVTGGASAAYGSDAITGVVNVSLTPQMTGGKIDLQATGSNYGDDHALSGSLTYGHGFAGNKGQFVFAAAYYDQPHIIYEAKRPWGRQGWTQFTNTKAAIAAGAPTYTIGQGGTLAEVTSGGVMIVPQKNGSPTQYYQFLSGGALAPFNQGSLCGATNYCQNGDGVPTSTQPTSAPGGVLLPKAERYNLYTHLTYDLTPSIQLFGSVLFSSDTETGTNVPNYNNGDLKIATDNYYLTNSPNWNPVAPSAYNIKNILTAANGGKLPASVNLGRENFEDGSTVNQALTTYMRYNAGVRGPLSWLGGWDWDAHVTYTQALYYNQSANNRIQTNYFNAVDAVANPAGGVAGVPLGEPVCRSTLTDPTNRCVPINVFGPGAISQAGLAYYRGTSYVRDGDNQLNFGANLRGDLFSTWAGPISAAVGGEYRRDSITQTSDPVSNVLGWRQASAKPFYGANEVREGYVELVVPLTIPNMPLMQKLEVDTAGRIADYDSSGAAFVWKAGVNWTLIDDIRVRATFSRDFRAPSVNDLYSTPLISNGTVVRDNVQTINGSVNPNYQGSPTIQTLSGGNPKLKPETANTFTAGVILSPRFFPGFTTSIDYYNINMGNALTTFSAQNVVDNCAAGSALFCAGITRNAANAITVVQSSQFNAQTLKVSGVDFEASYAFSLQDVWDELDGSLAIGGLASYAEHITTTANNITQENAGFLTGGNSLPNWRTVTSLVYNNGPLTVRLLWDYTGAGRYSPTLKTPADINPWHFDGRSLFDLSTQYQLTDDLQVYGKINNLLNQSPPLIANNATLKALADSSSLYPEYDLGRVFGIGVRYTWQ
;
A
#
# COMPACT_ATOMS: atom_id res chain seq x y z
N MET A 1 26.97 24.22 7.47
CA MET A 1 26.78 23.19 6.45
C MET A 1 26.43 23.77 5.06
N LYS A 2 26.02 25.03 4.94
CA LYS A 2 25.68 25.69 3.63
C LYS A 2 26.87 26.07 2.73
N THR A 3 28.09 25.94 3.21
CA THR A 3 29.29 26.42 2.48
C THR A 3 30.15 25.30 1.87
N ARG A 4 29.80 24.03 2.06
CA ARG A 4 30.55 22.90 1.50
C ARG A 4 29.97 22.30 0.23
N ILE A 5 28.71 22.57 -0.10
CA ILE A 5 28.06 22.08 -1.31
C ILE A 5 28.36 22.96 -2.54
N ALA A 6 28.66 24.26 -2.32
CA ALA A 6 29.00 25.18 -3.42
C ALA A 6 30.38 24.95 -4.03
N LEU A 7 31.29 24.25 -3.37
CA LEU A 7 32.66 23.98 -3.86
C LEU A 7 32.80 22.70 -4.70
N MET A 8 31.81 21.80 -4.70
CA MET A 8 31.83 20.62 -5.59
C MET A 8 31.25 20.87 -6.98
N LEU A 9 30.50 21.96 -7.17
CA LEU A 9 29.86 22.28 -8.44
C LEU A 9 30.75 23.19 -9.37
N LEU A 10 31.89 23.66 -8.91
CA LEU A 10 32.80 24.54 -9.67
C LEU A 10 34.06 23.84 -10.21
N GLY A 11 34.24 22.53 -9.98
CA GLY A 11 35.42 21.76 -10.37
C GLY A 11 35.36 21.00 -11.72
N VAL A 12 34.24 21.01 -12.44
CA VAL A 12 34.03 20.11 -13.60
C VAL A 12 34.11 20.84 -14.97
N SER A 13 34.43 22.12 -15.03
CA SER A 13 34.31 22.91 -16.25
C SER A 13 35.57 23.06 -17.11
N THR A 14 36.66 22.33 -16.88
CA THR A 14 37.84 22.41 -17.76
C THR A 14 38.52 21.04 -17.96
N LEU A 15 37.90 20.15 -18.73
CA LEU A 15 38.59 19.07 -19.45
C LEU A 15 37.66 18.51 -20.53
N ALA A 16 37.53 19.23 -21.61
CA ALA A 16 37.00 18.69 -22.85
C ALA A 16 38.04 18.92 -23.91
N LEU A 17 38.53 17.85 -24.51
CA LEU A 17 38.83 17.77 -25.95
C LEU A 17 39.66 16.49 -26.22
N THR A 18 39.13 15.73 -27.17
CA THR A 18 39.73 14.67 -27.98
C THR A 18 39.59 13.22 -27.46
N ALA A 19 38.49 12.55 -27.86
CA ALA A 19 38.53 11.11 -28.11
C ALA A 19 37.71 10.79 -29.36
N ALA A 20 38.35 10.07 -30.28
CA ALA A 20 37.79 9.67 -31.56
C ALA A 20 36.67 8.63 -31.38
N ALA A 21 35.57 8.87 -32.09
CA ALA A 21 34.43 7.96 -32.16
C ALA A 21 34.84 6.60 -32.72
N ARG A 22 34.55 5.52 -31.98
CA ARG A 22 34.38 4.19 -32.52
C ARG A 22 32.91 3.84 -32.41
N ALA A 23 32.29 3.65 -33.57
CA ALA A 23 30.92 3.18 -33.69
C ALA A 23 30.82 1.79 -33.03
N GLN A 24 29.99 1.68 -32.01
CA GLN A 24 29.64 0.39 -31.44
C GLN A 24 28.29 -0.07 -31.99
N ALA A 25 28.25 -1.30 -32.40
CA ALA A 25 27.14 -1.99 -33.04
C ALA A 25 25.83 -1.84 -32.25
N THR A 26 24.74 -1.81 -32.98
CA THR A 26 23.35 -2.00 -32.50
C THR A 26 23.33 -3.14 -31.50
N GLY A 27 23.09 -2.80 -30.21
CA GLY A 27 22.90 -3.81 -29.17
C GLY A 27 21.70 -4.70 -29.50
N GLU A 28 21.95 -5.97 -29.76
CA GLU A 28 20.91 -6.98 -29.66
C GLU A 28 20.27 -6.85 -28.30
N VAL A 29 18.94 -6.75 -28.30
CA VAL A 29 18.15 -6.87 -27.05
C VAL A 29 18.52 -8.23 -26.45
N GLU A 30 19.19 -8.22 -25.32
CA GLU A 30 19.60 -9.43 -24.62
C GLU A 30 18.37 -10.33 -24.47
N ALA A 31 18.41 -11.54 -24.97
CA ALA A 31 17.28 -12.46 -24.95
C ALA A 31 17.06 -12.97 -23.53
N VAL A 32 16.25 -12.23 -22.76
CA VAL A 32 15.93 -12.55 -21.37
C VAL A 32 14.95 -13.72 -21.33
N THR A 33 15.32 -14.79 -20.63
CA THR A 33 14.43 -15.92 -20.34
C THR A 33 13.41 -15.47 -19.31
N VAL A 34 12.15 -15.37 -19.70
CA VAL A 34 11.09 -14.78 -18.86
C VAL A 34 10.34 -15.82 -18.02
N THR A 35 9.86 -15.34 -16.88
CA THR A 35 8.96 -16.02 -15.97
C THR A 35 7.55 -16.15 -16.58
N GLY A 36 6.91 -17.29 -16.46
CA GLY A 36 5.54 -17.53 -16.98
C GLY A 36 5.28 -19.01 -17.25
N SER A 37 6.37 -19.76 -17.26
CA SER A 37 6.44 -21.21 -17.43
C SER A 37 7.65 -21.74 -16.66
N ARG A 38 7.59 -22.98 -16.18
CA ARG A 38 8.76 -23.69 -15.64
C ARG A 38 9.66 -24.24 -16.76
N VAL A 39 9.15 -24.27 -17.99
CA VAL A 39 9.92 -24.50 -19.20
C VAL A 39 10.47 -23.17 -19.69
N ALA A 40 11.79 -23.04 -19.86
CA ALA A 40 12.47 -21.80 -20.25
C ALA A 40 11.94 -21.25 -21.59
N ARG A 41 11.56 -19.97 -21.65
CA ARG A 41 11.07 -19.27 -22.85
C ARG A 41 11.54 -17.82 -22.87
N GLN A 42 11.46 -17.19 -24.04
CA GLN A 42 11.73 -15.77 -24.20
C GLN A 42 10.43 -14.96 -24.21
N GLY A 43 10.43 -13.76 -23.66
CA GLY A 43 9.39 -12.74 -23.55
C GLY A 43 8.07 -12.98 -24.24
N PHE A 44 7.93 -12.53 -25.48
CA PHE A 44 6.72 -12.70 -26.27
C PHE A 44 6.39 -14.15 -26.69
N GLU A 45 7.27 -15.13 -26.41
CA GLU A 45 7.02 -16.54 -26.77
C GLU A 45 6.16 -17.30 -25.76
N ALA A 46 5.93 -16.74 -24.56
CA ALA A 46 5.05 -17.36 -23.57
C ALA A 46 3.58 -17.24 -23.97
N PRO A 47 2.74 -18.30 -23.78
CA PRO A 47 1.31 -18.23 -24.02
C PRO A 47 0.57 -17.29 -23.05
N THR A 48 1.09 -17.12 -21.83
CA THR A 48 0.60 -16.13 -20.87
C THR A 48 1.29 -14.79 -21.13
N PRO A 49 0.55 -13.66 -21.23
CA PRO A 49 1.17 -12.35 -21.43
C PRO A 49 2.20 -12.02 -20.36
N THR A 50 3.39 -11.63 -20.79
CA THR A 50 4.52 -11.31 -19.91
C THR A 50 5.22 -10.06 -20.43
N THR A 51 5.37 -9.05 -19.57
CA THR A 51 6.16 -7.83 -19.81
C THR A 51 7.48 -7.95 -19.06
N ALA A 52 8.60 -7.76 -19.75
CA ALA A 52 9.94 -7.78 -19.16
C ALA A 52 10.55 -6.38 -19.20
N ILE A 53 11.06 -5.91 -18.06
CA ILE A 53 11.80 -4.65 -17.94
C ILE A 53 13.26 -4.99 -17.72
N GLY A 54 14.09 -4.70 -18.70
CA GLY A 54 15.52 -5.05 -18.69
C GLY A 54 16.41 -4.05 -17.95
N SER A 55 17.67 -4.43 -17.72
CA SER A 55 18.65 -3.62 -16.99
C SER A 55 18.88 -2.25 -17.61
N VAL A 56 18.94 -2.15 -18.93
CA VAL A 56 19.15 -0.88 -19.66
C VAL A 56 18.00 0.09 -19.37
N GLU A 57 16.76 -0.38 -19.41
CA GLU A 57 15.59 0.46 -19.11
C GLU A 57 15.58 0.90 -17.66
N LEU A 58 15.91 -0.01 -16.71
CA LEU A 58 16.03 0.31 -15.29
C LEU A 58 17.10 1.39 -15.02
N GLU A 59 18.24 1.30 -15.70
CA GLU A 59 19.30 2.30 -15.59
C GLU A 59 18.90 3.66 -16.16
N GLN A 60 18.16 3.69 -17.29
CA GLN A 60 17.65 4.91 -17.90
C GLN A 60 16.61 5.64 -17.01
N LYS A 61 15.87 4.88 -16.20
CA LYS A 61 14.92 5.44 -15.22
C LYS A 61 15.62 6.17 -14.09
N ALA A 62 16.86 5.81 -13.77
CA ALA A 62 17.58 6.32 -12.60
C ALA A 62 16.73 6.26 -11.31
N ALA A 63 15.99 5.14 -11.13
CA ALA A 63 15.10 4.93 -10.00
C ALA A 63 15.89 4.82 -8.69
N LEU A 64 15.42 5.48 -7.63
CA LEU A 64 16.00 5.37 -6.29
C LEU A 64 15.49 4.13 -5.56
N THR A 65 14.23 3.77 -5.79
CA THR A 65 13.51 2.71 -5.11
C THR A 65 12.77 1.81 -6.11
N VAL A 66 12.39 0.61 -5.68
CA VAL A 66 11.53 -0.27 -6.49
C VAL A 66 10.15 0.35 -6.70
N THR A 67 9.68 1.15 -5.76
CA THR A 67 8.42 1.89 -5.88
C THR A 67 8.42 2.82 -7.10
N ASP A 68 9.53 3.50 -7.39
CA ASP A 68 9.68 4.37 -8.58
C ASP A 68 9.56 3.56 -9.89
N ILE A 69 9.96 2.28 -9.86
CA ILE A 69 9.83 1.39 -11.02
C ILE A 69 8.38 0.94 -11.22
N ILE A 70 7.68 0.61 -10.11
CA ILE A 70 6.31 0.12 -10.13
C ILE A 70 5.35 1.15 -10.70
N SER A 71 5.54 2.41 -10.37
CA SER A 71 4.65 3.50 -10.79
C SER A 71 4.53 3.63 -12.30
N GLU A 72 5.57 3.28 -13.03
CA GLU A 72 5.61 3.31 -14.49
C GLU A 72 5.00 2.05 -15.17
N ILE A 73 4.36 1.17 -14.42
CA ILE A 73 3.74 -0.06 -14.98
C ILE A 73 2.22 0.06 -14.89
N PRO A 74 1.51 0.26 -16.02
CA PRO A 74 0.07 0.52 -16.00
C PRO A 74 -0.79 -0.58 -15.38
N SER A 75 -0.38 -1.85 -15.48
CA SER A 75 -1.08 -3.00 -14.89
C SER A 75 -0.89 -3.15 -13.39
N LEU A 76 0.14 -2.49 -12.81
CA LEU A 76 0.37 -2.42 -11.36
C LEU A 76 -0.27 -1.16 -10.79
N ALA A 77 -1.11 -1.33 -9.77
CA ALA A 77 -1.62 -0.18 -9.04
C ALA A 77 -0.49 0.41 -8.17
N PRO A 78 -0.29 1.74 -8.16
CA PRO A 78 0.55 2.38 -7.17
C PRO A 78 0.02 2.06 -5.78
N ASN A 79 0.87 1.55 -4.91
CA ASN A 79 0.46 1.13 -3.57
C ASN A 79 1.59 1.44 -2.58
N GLN A 80 1.69 2.71 -2.19
CA GLN A 80 2.57 3.18 -1.14
C GLN A 80 1.76 3.74 0.02
N ASN A 81 2.00 3.24 1.22
CA ASN A 81 1.32 3.69 2.43
C ASN A 81 2.16 4.75 3.16
N ASN A 82 1.89 6.03 2.88
CA ASN A 82 2.71 7.14 3.38
C ASN A 82 2.34 7.62 4.78
N ASN A 83 1.13 7.38 5.25
CA ASN A 83 0.61 8.05 6.44
C ASN A 83 -0.11 7.16 7.46
N ASN A 84 -0.08 5.84 7.31
CA ASN A 84 -0.78 4.96 8.23
C ASN A 84 0.11 4.54 9.41
N SER A 85 -0.47 4.54 10.60
CA SER A 85 0.23 4.22 11.85
C SER A 85 0.81 2.81 11.93
N GLN A 86 0.25 1.84 11.20
CA GLN A 86 0.67 0.42 11.29
C GLN A 86 1.49 -0.06 10.09
N ASN A 87 1.37 0.59 8.93
CA ASN A 87 1.99 0.16 7.69
C ASN A 87 2.73 1.31 6.99
N ILE A 88 3.32 2.22 7.76
CA ILE A 88 4.04 3.36 7.17
C ILE A 88 5.18 2.88 6.28
N GLY A 89 5.30 3.48 5.09
CA GLY A 89 6.33 3.13 4.12
C GLY A 89 6.14 1.81 3.37
N LEU A 90 5.11 1.02 3.71
CA LEU A 90 4.84 -0.23 3.00
C LEU A 90 4.51 0.02 1.53
N SER A 91 5.28 -0.57 0.64
CA SER A 91 5.03 -0.58 -0.80
C SER A 91 4.94 -2.02 -1.30
N THR A 92 3.92 -2.35 -2.09
CA THR A 92 3.66 -3.73 -2.55
C THR A 92 3.34 -3.79 -4.03
N PHE A 93 3.61 -4.92 -4.68
CA PHE A 93 3.07 -5.19 -6.01
C PHE A 93 1.58 -5.55 -5.91
N ASN A 94 0.74 -4.86 -6.66
CA ASN A 94 -0.71 -5.08 -6.68
C ASN A 94 -1.23 -5.02 -8.12
N LEU A 95 -1.21 -6.15 -8.80
CA LEU A 95 -1.72 -6.25 -10.17
C LEU A 95 -3.22 -5.99 -10.21
N ARG A 96 -3.65 -5.04 -11.07
CA ARG A 96 -5.04 -4.67 -11.32
C ARG A 96 -5.80 -4.16 -10.09
N ASN A 97 -5.09 -3.78 -9.02
CA ASN A 97 -5.66 -3.26 -7.77
C ASN A 97 -6.69 -4.18 -7.08
N ILE A 98 -6.52 -5.48 -7.17
CA ILE A 98 -7.42 -6.43 -6.50
C ILE A 98 -6.82 -7.13 -5.27
N GLY A 99 -5.75 -6.56 -4.76
CA GLY A 99 -5.08 -6.96 -3.52
C GLY A 99 -3.68 -7.50 -3.76
N SER A 100 -2.70 -6.98 -3.00
CA SER A 100 -1.29 -7.41 -3.08
C SER A 100 -1.09 -8.88 -2.74
N THR A 101 -1.90 -9.45 -1.86
CA THR A 101 -1.87 -10.88 -1.50
C THR A 101 -2.37 -11.83 -2.60
N ARG A 102 -2.83 -11.28 -3.74
CA ARG A 102 -3.26 -12.04 -4.93
C ARG A 102 -2.29 -11.89 -6.11
N THR A 103 -1.18 -11.18 -5.88
CA THR A 103 -0.04 -11.03 -6.80
C THR A 103 1.16 -11.74 -6.19
N LEU A 104 1.59 -12.83 -6.79
CA LEU A 104 2.76 -13.57 -6.29
C LEU A 104 4.05 -12.80 -6.58
N VAL A 105 4.87 -12.61 -5.57
CA VAL A 105 6.21 -12.02 -5.71
C VAL A 105 7.26 -13.13 -5.63
N LEU A 106 8.22 -13.06 -6.56
CA LEU A 106 9.39 -13.93 -6.59
C LEU A 106 10.67 -13.10 -6.60
N ILE A 107 11.72 -13.60 -5.99
CA ILE A 107 13.11 -13.16 -6.18
C ILE A 107 13.90 -14.33 -6.75
N ASP A 108 14.51 -14.12 -7.93
CA ASP A 108 15.25 -15.15 -8.69
C ASP A 108 14.40 -16.42 -8.93
N GLY A 109 13.09 -16.26 -9.23
CA GLY A 109 12.16 -17.35 -9.47
C GLY A 109 11.68 -18.11 -8.24
N MET A 110 12.06 -17.69 -7.04
CA MET A 110 11.70 -18.33 -5.77
C MET A 110 10.79 -17.42 -4.96
N ARG A 111 9.78 -18.01 -4.31
CA ARG A 111 8.80 -17.32 -3.48
C ARG A 111 9.46 -16.54 -2.33
N VAL A 112 8.89 -15.40 -2.00
CA VAL A 112 9.26 -14.57 -0.84
C VAL A 112 8.20 -14.66 0.25
N GLU A 113 8.61 -14.35 1.50
CA GLU A 113 7.73 -14.26 2.67
C GLU A 113 7.08 -12.89 2.74
N ASP A 114 5.86 -12.82 3.25
CA ASP A 114 5.22 -11.56 3.62
C ASP A 114 6.07 -10.81 4.66
N THR A 115 6.13 -9.49 4.54
CA THR A 115 6.93 -8.63 5.44
C THR A 115 6.07 -7.62 6.19
N SER A 116 4.76 -7.79 6.14
CA SER A 116 3.79 -6.86 6.70
C SER A 116 2.75 -7.60 7.55
N PRO A 117 2.38 -7.07 8.72
CA PRO A 117 1.34 -7.66 9.56
C PRO A 117 -0.05 -7.69 8.92
N THR A 118 -0.25 -7.00 7.81
CA THR A 118 -1.49 -7.02 7.03
C THR A 118 -1.42 -7.91 5.79
N GLY A 119 -0.32 -8.62 5.60
CA GLY A 119 -0.01 -9.43 4.41
C GLY A 119 0.59 -8.61 3.27
N GLY A 120 1.38 -9.28 2.46
CA GLY A 120 2.08 -8.73 1.31
C GLY A 120 3.56 -8.41 1.57
N PHE A 121 4.32 -8.46 0.50
CA PHE A 121 5.76 -8.27 0.51
C PHE A 121 6.11 -6.79 0.30
N ASN A 122 6.89 -6.20 1.23
CA ASN A 122 7.42 -4.83 1.08
C ASN A 122 8.55 -4.82 0.04
N VAL A 123 8.27 -4.28 -1.13
CA VAL A 123 9.26 -4.25 -2.23
C VAL A 123 10.46 -3.36 -1.94
N ASN A 124 10.37 -2.46 -0.96
CA ASN A 124 11.47 -1.58 -0.56
C ASN A 124 12.65 -2.33 0.08
N VAL A 125 12.46 -3.60 0.48
CA VAL A 125 13.56 -4.44 0.95
C VAL A 125 14.44 -4.97 -0.20
N ILE A 126 14.01 -4.82 -1.46
CA ILE A 126 14.81 -5.16 -2.63
C ILE A 126 15.66 -3.95 -3.04
N PRO A 127 16.99 -4.07 -3.14
CA PRO A 127 17.83 -2.99 -3.63
C PRO A 127 17.61 -2.76 -5.13
N ALA A 128 17.03 -1.62 -5.50
CA ALA A 128 16.69 -1.30 -6.90
C ALA A 128 17.92 -1.35 -7.84
N GLN A 129 19.09 -1.00 -7.32
CA GLN A 129 20.36 -0.95 -8.08
C GLN A 129 20.92 -2.34 -8.42
N LEU A 130 20.39 -3.40 -7.80
CA LEU A 130 20.83 -4.79 -8.05
C LEU A 130 19.87 -5.55 -8.97
N ILE A 131 18.80 -4.95 -9.37
CA ILE A 131 17.82 -5.60 -10.24
C ILE A 131 18.39 -5.68 -11.65
N SER A 132 18.52 -6.91 -12.17
CA SER A 132 18.90 -7.16 -13.57
C SER A 132 17.70 -7.05 -14.50
N HIS A 133 16.55 -7.58 -14.11
CA HIS A 133 15.29 -7.46 -14.83
C HIS A 133 14.09 -7.75 -13.92
N ILE A 134 12.92 -7.30 -14.36
CA ILE A 134 11.64 -7.60 -13.71
C ILE A 134 10.72 -8.22 -14.75
N ASP A 135 10.20 -9.41 -14.46
CA ASP A 135 9.18 -10.06 -15.27
C ASP A 135 7.81 -9.91 -14.61
N ILE A 136 6.83 -9.47 -15.40
CA ILE A 136 5.45 -9.30 -14.96
C ILE A 136 4.55 -10.18 -15.80
N VAL A 137 4.09 -11.27 -15.21
CA VAL A 137 3.13 -12.20 -15.84
C VAL A 137 1.73 -11.74 -15.50
N THR A 138 0.96 -11.31 -16.48
CA THR A 138 -0.39 -10.73 -16.29
C THR A 138 -1.50 -11.73 -16.61
N GLY A 139 -1.58 -12.81 -15.83
CA GLY A 139 -2.60 -13.87 -15.99
C GLY A 139 -2.44 -14.92 -14.92
N GLY A 140 -3.40 -15.82 -14.81
CA GLY A 140 -3.35 -16.91 -13.85
C GLY A 140 -2.13 -17.79 -14.02
N ALA A 141 -1.36 -17.97 -12.94
CA ALA A 141 -0.11 -18.71 -12.93
C ALA A 141 0.03 -19.69 -11.76
N SER A 142 -1.08 -19.98 -11.06
CA SER A 142 -1.06 -20.88 -9.89
C SER A 142 -0.67 -22.31 -10.25
N ALA A 143 -0.91 -22.79 -11.47
CA ALA A 143 -0.48 -24.12 -11.91
C ALA A 143 1.04 -24.24 -11.97
N ALA A 144 1.77 -23.17 -12.33
CA ALA A 144 3.23 -23.14 -12.37
C ALA A 144 3.86 -22.78 -11.02
N TYR A 145 3.25 -21.83 -10.24
CA TYR A 145 3.89 -21.20 -9.09
C TYR A 145 3.16 -21.39 -7.74
N GLY A 146 1.98 -22.01 -7.73
CA GLY A 146 1.21 -22.28 -6.48
C GLY A 146 0.29 -21.11 -6.08
N SER A 147 -0.01 -21.03 -4.78
CA SER A 147 -0.90 -20.02 -4.19
C SER A 147 -0.49 -18.58 -4.54
N ASP A 148 -1.43 -17.63 -4.46
CA ASP A 148 -1.26 -16.17 -4.58
C ASP A 148 -1.05 -15.67 -6.03
N ALA A 149 -0.82 -16.55 -7.01
CA ALA A 149 -0.65 -16.21 -8.42
C ALA A 149 -1.99 -16.13 -9.16
N ILE A 150 -3.02 -15.48 -8.58
CA ILE A 150 -4.34 -15.31 -9.20
C ILE A 150 -4.31 -14.24 -10.28
N THR A 151 -3.79 -13.04 -9.95
CA THR A 151 -3.69 -11.93 -10.89
C THR A 151 -2.46 -12.01 -11.76
N GLY A 152 -1.47 -12.74 -11.30
CA GLY A 152 -0.20 -12.92 -11.97
C GLY A 152 0.97 -13.07 -11.00
N VAL A 153 2.16 -12.92 -11.58
CA VAL A 153 3.44 -13.05 -10.87
C VAL A 153 4.31 -11.85 -11.21
N VAL A 154 5.01 -11.32 -10.22
CA VAL A 154 6.12 -10.38 -10.43
C VAL A 154 7.39 -11.04 -9.94
N ASN A 155 8.29 -11.34 -10.87
CA ASN A 155 9.59 -11.91 -10.55
C ASN A 155 10.67 -10.83 -10.69
N VAL A 156 11.37 -10.57 -9.60
CA VAL A 156 12.52 -9.65 -9.58
C VAL A 156 13.79 -10.47 -9.61
N SER A 157 14.53 -10.37 -10.69
CA SER A 157 15.81 -11.06 -10.85
C SER A 157 16.95 -10.13 -10.43
N LEU A 158 17.79 -10.60 -9.51
CA LEU A 158 18.98 -9.91 -9.07
C LEU A 158 20.16 -10.30 -9.93
N THR A 159 21.20 -9.47 -9.98
CA THR A 159 22.39 -9.68 -10.81
C THR A 159 23.16 -10.94 -10.39
N PRO A 160 23.08 -12.06 -11.12
CA PRO A 160 23.69 -13.32 -10.69
C PRO A 160 25.17 -13.46 -11.08
N GLN A 161 25.64 -12.71 -12.09
CA GLN A 161 26.99 -12.77 -12.62
C GLN A 161 27.47 -11.37 -12.98
N MET A 162 28.67 -11.06 -12.55
CA MET A 162 29.37 -9.81 -12.87
C MET A 162 30.87 -10.02 -12.76
N THR A 163 31.66 -9.38 -13.62
CA THR A 163 33.12 -9.30 -13.48
C THR A 163 33.51 -7.84 -13.40
N GLY A 164 34.35 -7.48 -12.41
CA GLY A 164 34.69 -6.10 -12.10
C GLY A 164 33.73 -5.46 -11.08
N GLY A 165 33.63 -4.15 -11.06
CA GLY A 165 32.83 -3.44 -10.08
C GLY A 165 32.06 -2.27 -10.66
N LYS A 166 31.01 -1.85 -9.92
CA LYS A 166 30.16 -0.70 -10.24
C LYS A 166 29.84 0.07 -8.97
N ILE A 167 30.08 1.37 -9.00
CA ILE A 167 29.61 2.32 -7.98
C ILE A 167 28.58 3.24 -8.63
N ASP A 168 27.45 3.46 -7.95
CA ASP A 168 26.43 4.40 -8.37
C ASP A 168 26.07 5.31 -7.20
N LEU A 169 26.14 6.63 -7.42
CA LEU A 169 25.81 7.66 -6.41
C LEU A 169 24.80 8.62 -7.00
N GLN A 170 23.73 8.88 -6.28
CA GLN A 170 22.65 9.74 -6.73
C GLN A 170 22.14 10.65 -5.60
N ALA A 171 21.76 11.88 -5.95
CA ALA A 171 21.07 12.81 -5.06
C ALA A 171 19.84 13.40 -5.75
N THR A 172 18.77 13.62 -4.97
CA THR A 172 17.56 14.28 -5.46
C THR A 172 17.18 15.48 -4.60
N GLY A 173 16.28 16.32 -5.14
CA GLY A 173 15.69 17.43 -4.40
C GLY A 173 14.48 17.99 -5.13
N SER A 174 13.43 18.39 -4.39
CA SER A 174 12.23 18.98 -4.99
C SER A 174 12.39 20.49 -5.25
N ASN A 175 11.56 21.03 -6.15
CA ASN A 175 11.48 22.47 -6.38
C ASN A 175 10.93 23.27 -5.19
N TYR A 176 10.43 22.57 -4.15
CA TYR A 176 9.97 23.19 -2.90
C TYR A 176 11.04 23.26 -1.83
N GLY A 177 12.27 22.77 -2.12
CA GLY A 177 13.40 22.76 -1.20
C GLY A 177 13.29 21.75 -0.07
N ASP A 178 12.55 20.70 -0.29
CA ASP A 178 12.46 19.50 0.51
C ASP A 178 12.73 18.27 -0.39
N ASP A 179 12.45 17.04 0.04
CA ASP A 179 12.73 15.80 -0.72
C ASP A 179 14.22 15.66 -1.10
N HIS A 180 15.09 15.89 -0.12
CA HIS A 180 16.53 15.69 -0.30
C HIS A 180 16.87 14.22 -0.01
N ALA A 181 16.83 13.36 -1.04
CA ALA A 181 17.23 11.98 -0.90
C ALA A 181 18.64 11.74 -1.45
N LEU A 182 19.36 10.82 -0.82
CA LEU A 182 20.66 10.33 -1.22
C LEU A 182 20.61 8.81 -1.41
N SER A 183 21.24 8.30 -2.47
CA SER A 183 21.41 6.89 -2.71
C SER A 183 22.84 6.59 -3.12
N GLY A 184 23.39 5.48 -2.65
CA GLY A 184 24.69 4.98 -3.05
C GLY A 184 24.67 3.46 -3.12
N SER A 185 25.32 2.89 -4.14
CA SER A 185 25.51 1.45 -4.24
C SER A 185 26.88 1.09 -4.73
N LEU A 186 27.35 -0.09 -4.31
CA LEU A 186 28.55 -0.76 -4.74
C LEU A 186 28.18 -2.18 -5.13
N THR A 187 28.55 -2.61 -6.33
CA THR A 187 28.47 -4.01 -6.77
C THR A 187 29.85 -4.45 -7.24
N TYR A 188 30.27 -5.64 -6.84
CA TYR A 188 31.54 -6.22 -7.24
C TYR A 188 31.39 -7.70 -7.51
N GLY A 189 31.93 -8.16 -8.64
CA GLY A 189 31.91 -9.56 -9.02
C GLY A 189 33.29 -10.05 -9.45
N HIS A 190 33.63 -11.30 -9.12
CA HIS A 190 34.90 -11.91 -9.45
C HIS A 190 34.78 -13.42 -9.67
N GLY A 191 35.43 -13.89 -10.74
CA GLY A 191 35.60 -15.33 -10.99
C GLY A 191 36.80 -15.87 -10.22
N PHE A 192 36.70 -17.06 -9.64
CA PHE A 192 37.78 -17.69 -8.88
C PHE A 192 37.93 -19.18 -9.25
N ALA A 193 38.99 -19.82 -8.72
CA ALA A 193 39.28 -21.22 -8.95
C ALA A 193 39.37 -21.62 -10.46
N GLY A 194 39.96 -20.75 -11.31
CA GLY A 194 40.06 -20.99 -12.73
C GLY A 194 38.70 -20.93 -13.44
N ASN A 195 37.87 -19.98 -13.07
CA ASN A 195 36.49 -19.75 -13.54
C ASN A 195 35.50 -20.87 -13.20
N LYS A 196 35.80 -21.75 -12.24
CA LYS A 196 34.84 -22.70 -11.69
C LYS A 196 33.89 -22.05 -10.68
N GLY A 197 34.29 -20.94 -10.09
CA GLY A 197 33.48 -20.21 -9.14
C GLY A 197 33.23 -18.77 -9.59
N GLN A 198 32.09 -18.23 -9.25
CA GLN A 198 31.71 -16.84 -9.43
C GLN A 198 31.19 -16.33 -8.10
N PHE A 199 31.63 -15.15 -7.70
CA PHE A 199 31.17 -14.45 -6.53
C PHE A 199 30.69 -13.07 -6.93
N VAL A 200 29.54 -12.65 -6.39
CA VAL A 200 29.00 -11.29 -6.51
C VAL A 200 28.67 -10.79 -5.11
N PHE A 201 29.13 -9.59 -4.79
CA PHE A 201 28.79 -8.84 -3.59
C PHE A 201 28.19 -7.51 -3.98
N ALA A 202 27.15 -7.08 -3.25
CA ALA A 202 26.60 -5.76 -3.43
C ALA A 202 26.13 -5.17 -2.10
N ALA A 203 26.25 -3.84 -1.99
CA ALA A 203 25.77 -3.04 -0.89
C ALA A 203 25.05 -1.81 -1.44
N ALA A 204 23.92 -1.45 -0.86
CA ALA A 204 23.20 -0.25 -1.22
C ALA A 204 22.72 0.49 0.05
N TYR A 205 22.71 1.80 -0.04
CA TYR A 205 22.22 2.73 0.99
C TYR A 205 21.28 3.75 0.37
N TYR A 206 20.20 4.04 1.06
CA TYR A 206 19.24 5.09 0.71
C TYR A 206 18.87 5.88 1.95
N ASP A 207 18.85 7.20 1.85
CA ASP A 207 18.47 8.12 2.93
C ASP A 207 17.55 9.23 2.41
N GLN A 208 16.34 9.28 2.93
CA GLN A 208 15.37 10.36 2.84
C GLN A 208 15.22 10.98 4.24
N PRO A 209 16.01 12.02 4.59
CA PRO A 209 16.17 12.43 5.99
C PRO A 209 14.98 13.19 6.58
N HIS A 210 14.02 13.62 5.75
CA HIS A 210 12.91 14.48 6.16
C HIS A 210 11.56 13.87 5.84
N ILE A 211 10.59 14.06 6.74
CA ILE A 211 9.19 13.84 6.44
C ILE A 211 8.71 14.98 5.55
N ILE A 212 8.10 14.64 4.42
CA ILE A 212 7.51 15.62 3.49
C ILE A 212 6.02 15.70 3.77
N TYR A 213 5.56 16.94 3.99
CA TYR A 213 4.18 17.20 4.36
C TYR A 213 3.40 17.89 3.26
N GLU A 214 2.14 17.55 3.13
CA GLU A 214 1.16 18.17 2.24
C GLU A 214 1.12 19.71 2.38
N ALA A 215 1.18 20.20 3.61
CA ALA A 215 1.21 21.64 3.90
C ALA A 215 2.40 22.41 3.30
N LYS A 216 3.42 21.71 2.81
CA LYS A 216 4.53 22.33 2.05
C LYS A 216 4.15 22.61 0.60
N ARG A 217 3.05 22.07 0.12
CA ARG A 217 2.57 22.24 -1.26
C ARG A 217 1.52 23.34 -1.35
N PRO A 218 1.49 24.14 -2.45
CA PRO A 218 0.49 25.20 -2.62
C PRO A 218 -0.95 24.68 -2.54
N TRP A 219 -1.23 23.50 -3.12
CA TRP A 219 -2.54 22.87 -3.10
C TRP A 219 -2.92 22.37 -1.70
N GLY A 220 -1.97 21.83 -0.93
CA GLY A 220 -2.21 21.30 0.42
C GLY A 220 -2.52 22.39 1.46
N ARG A 221 -2.05 23.64 1.24
CA ARG A 221 -2.33 24.76 2.16
C ARG A 221 -3.76 25.28 2.10
N GLN A 222 -4.54 24.87 1.12
CA GLN A 222 -5.85 25.46 0.85
C GLN A 222 -6.98 24.81 1.68
N GLY A 223 -6.69 23.74 2.43
CA GLY A 223 -7.68 23.04 3.26
C GLY A 223 -8.85 22.50 2.47
N TRP A 224 -8.54 21.88 1.33
CA TRP A 224 -9.55 21.23 0.52
C TRP A 224 -10.22 20.11 1.29
N THR A 225 -11.55 20.09 1.29
CA THR A 225 -12.33 19.06 1.99
C THR A 225 -13.71 18.88 1.37
N GLN A 226 -14.35 17.77 1.69
CA GLN A 226 -15.72 17.49 1.28
C GLN A 226 -16.69 18.04 2.31
N PHE A 227 -17.57 18.93 1.91
CA PHE A 227 -18.63 19.49 2.71
C PHE A 227 -19.98 18.88 2.36
N THR A 228 -20.88 18.80 3.35
CA THR A 228 -22.29 18.46 3.11
C THR A 228 -23.09 19.74 2.92
N ASN A 229 -23.81 19.84 1.81
CA ASN A 229 -24.71 20.97 1.57
C ASN A 229 -25.92 20.94 2.53
N THR A 230 -26.50 22.08 2.78
CA THR A 230 -27.69 22.17 3.63
C THR A 230 -28.89 21.47 3.00
N LYS A 231 -29.80 20.94 3.83
CA LYS A 231 -31.03 20.30 3.33
C LYS A 231 -31.82 21.21 2.38
N ALA A 232 -31.85 22.52 2.65
CA ALA A 232 -32.52 23.49 1.80
C ALA A 232 -31.85 23.65 0.44
N ALA A 233 -30.50 23.69 0.39
CA ALA A 233 -29.74 23.76 -0.84
C ALA A 233 -29.93 22.46 -1.67
N ILE A 234 -29.88 21.30 -1.03
CA ILE A 234 -30.12 20.00 -1.71
C ILE A 234 -31.53 19.94 -2.29
N ALA A 235 -32.56 20.39 -1.53
CA ALA A 235 -33.93 20.47 -2.02
C ALA A 235 -34.10 21.48 -3.18
N ALA A 236 -33.20 22.47 -3.28
CA ALA A 236 -33.14 23.44 -4.38
C ALA A 236 -32.28 22.95 -5.57
N GLY A 237 -31.79 21.70 -5.55
CA GLY A 237 -31.05 21.09 -6.65
C GLY A 237 -29.52 21.14 -6.50
N ALA A 238 -28.98 21.61 -5.36
CA ALA A 238 -27.55 21.48 -5.09
C ALA A 238 -27.16 20.01 -4.86
N PRO A 239 -25.91 19.59 -5.15
CA PRO A 239 -25.42 18.26 -4.86
C PRO A 239 -25.47 17.98 -3.35
N THR A 240 -25.45 16.71 -2.97
CA THR A 240 -25.38 16.35 -1.54
C THR A 240 -24.06 16.82 -0.94
N TYR A 241 -22.96 16.68 -1.68
CA TYR A 241 -21.63 17.07 -1.25
C TYR A 241 -20.97 18.05 -2.23
N THR A 242 -20.10 18.89 -1.69
CA THR A 242 -19.26 19.83 -2.47
C THR A 242 -17.83 19.76 -1.95
N ILE A 243 -16.85 19.66 -2.85
CA ILE A 243 -15.45 19.81 -2.51
C ILE A 243 -15.11 21.31 -2.54
N GLY A 244 -14.54 21.81 -1.47
CA GLY A 244 -14.19 23.23 -1.33
C GLY A 244 -12.99 23.47 -0.44
N GLN A 245 -12.54 24.71 -0.37
CA GLN A 245 -11.43 25.15 0.47
C GLN A 245 -11.91 25.60 1.86
N GLY A 246 -10.94 25.80 2.79
CA GLY A 246 -11.21 26.36 4.11
C GLY A 246 -11.85 25.37 5.08
N GLY A 247 -11.54 24.08 4.96
CA GLY A 247 -12.00 23.04 5.87
C GLY A 247 -11.50 23.28 7.30
N THR A 248 -12.41 23.17 8.28
CA THR A 248 -12.12 23.21 9.73
C THR A 248 -12.89 22.11 10.44
N LEU A 249 -12.36 21.58 11.54
CA LEU A 249 -13.10 20.64 12.39
C LEU A 249 -14.30 21.35 13.02
N ALA A 250 -15.49 20.75 12.88
CA ALA A 250 -16.77 21.35 13.23
C ALA A 250 -16.93 21.70 14.73
N GLU A 251 -16.26 20.97 15.60
CA GLU A 251 -16.48 20.99 17.04
C GLU A 251 -15.18 20.92 17.84
N VAL A 252 -14.03 21.28 17.24
CA VAL A 252 -12.71 21.07 17.86
C VAL A 252 -11.85 22.32 17.78
N THR A 253 -11.35 22.78 18.92
CA THR A 253 -10.24 23.74 19.04
C THR A 253 -9.18 23.22 19.99
N SER A 254 -8.00 23.81 19.98
CA SER A 254 -6.96 23.49 20.96
C SER A 254 -7.34 23.88 22.41
N GLY A 255 -8.27 24.80 22.59
CA GLY A 255 -8.78 25.18 23.91
C GLY A 255 -9.98 24.36 24.38
N GLY A 256 -10.64 23.67 23.48
CA GLY A 256 -11.86 22.90 23.70
C GLY A 256 -13.13 23.67 23.32
N VAL A 257 -14.09 22.98 22.69
CA VAL A 257 -15.43 23.50 22.32
C VAL A 257 -16.48 22.80 23.17
N MET A 258 -17.18 23.56 23.98
CA MET A 258 -18.32 23.10 24.78
C MET A 258 -19.57 23.05 23.89
N ILE A 259 -20.22 21.90 23.81
CA ILE A 259 -21.37 21.63 22.96
C ILE A 259 -22.61 21.63 23.84
N VAL A 260 -23.56 22.49 23.54
CA VAL A 260 -24.75 22.75 24.37
C VAL A 260 -26.03 22.49 23.57
N PRO A 261 -26.51 21.23 23.53
CA PRO A 261 -27.80 20.90 22.89
C PRO A 261 -28.96 21.57 23.64
N GLN A 262 -29.93 22.06 22.90
CA GLN A 262 -31.09 22.78 23.48
C GLN A 262 -32.31 21.86 23.56
N LYS A 263 -32.86 21.66 24.74
CA LYS A 263 -34.11 20.87 24.95
C LYS A 263 -35.36 21.49 24.38
N ASN A 264 -35.36 22.80 24.15
CA ASN A 264 -36.50 23.54 23.61
C ASN A 264 -36.65 23.45 22.09
N GLY A 265 -35.81 22.66 21.43
CA GLY A 265 -35.81 22.53 19.96
C GLY A 265 -35.02 23.61 19.23
N SER A 266 -34.43 24.57 19.93
CA SER A 266 -33.50 25.54 19.35
C SER A 266 -32.19 24.82 18.85
N PRO A 267 -31.45 25.42 17.92
CA PRO A 267 -30.17 24.87 17.47
C PRO A 267 -29.18 24.71 18.64
N THR A 268 -28.31 23.67 18.54
CA THR A 268 -27.18 23.49 19.45
C THR A 268 -26.32 24.75 19.47
N GLN A 269 -25.89 25.17 20.64
CA GLN A 269 -24.98 26.29 20.82
C GLN A 269 -23.57 25.77 21.10
N TYR A 270 -22.56 26.50 20.62
CA TYR A 270 -21.16 26.13 20.73
C TYR A 270 -20.37 27.28 21.35
N TYR A 271 -19.52 26.94 22.32
CA TYR A 271 -18.64 27.89 23.01
C TYR A 271 -17.21 27.32 23.07
N GLN A 272 -16.20 28.15 22.86
CA GLN A 272 -14.83 27.75 22.98
C GLN A 272 -14.15 28.31 24.22
N PHE A 273 -13.21 27.52 24.76
CA PHE A 273 -12.37 27.97 25.85
C PHE A 273 -11.10 28.62 25.29
N LEU A 274 -10.85 29.86 25.68
CA LEU A 274 -9.64 30.60 25.34
C LEU A 274 -8.57 30.40 26.43
N SER A 275 -7.39 31.03 26.21
CA SER A 275 -6.32 31.02 27.22
C SER A 275 -6.82 31.45 28.60
N GLY A 276 -6.37 30.70 29.65
CA GLY A 276 -6.84 30.91 31.00
C GLY A 276 -8.28 30.43 31.30
N GLY A 277 -8.90 29.66 30.36
CA GLY A 277 -10.25 29.09 30.57
C GLY A 277 -11.41 30.05 30.38
N ALA A 278 -11.20 31.23 29.80
CA ALA A 278 -12.26 32.18 29.45
C ALA A 278 -13.14 31.62 28.33
N LEU A 279 -14.46 31.82 28.43
CA LEU A 279 -15.44 31.32 27.44
C LEU A 279 -15.75 32.39 26.39
N ALA A 280 -15.81 31.98 25.12
CA ALA A 280 -16.25 32.81 24.00
C ALA A 280 -17.20 32.03 23.09
N PRO A 281 -18.01 32.69 22.25
CA PRO A 281 -18.76 32.00 21.22
C PRO A 281 -17.82 31.27 20.27
N PHE A 282 -18.31 30.15 19.74
CA PHE A 282 -17.58 29.39 18.69
C PHE A 282 -18.44 29.40 17.43
N ASN A 283 -17.82 29.79 16.33
CA ASN A 283 -18.45 29.73 15.02
C ASN A 283 -18.04 28.43 14.32
N GLN A 284 -18.99 27.53 14.12
CA GLN A 284 -18.71 26.29 13.38
C GLN A 284 -18.32 26.54 11.91
N GLY A 285 -18.73 27.67 11.33
CA GLY A 285 -18.62 27.97 9.91
C GLY A 285 -19.88 27.62 9.13
N SER A 286 -19.74 27.40 7.85
CA SER A 286 -20.82 27.05 6.93
C SER A 286 -20.67 25.62 6.40
N LEU A 287 -21.68 25.10 5.71
CA LEU A 287 -21.71 23.75 5.13
C LEU A 287 -21.36 22.64 6.12
N CYS A 288 -21.80 22.82 7.38
CA CYS A 288 -21.68 21.82 8.43
C CYS A 288 -22.79 20.79 8.26
N GLY A 289 -22.48 19.63 7.73
CA GLY A 289 -23.44 18.53 7.54
C GLY A 289 -23.15 17.33 8.44
N ALA A 290 -23.43 16.14 7.94
CA ALA A 290 -23.11 14.89 8.63
C ALA A 290 -21.59 14.58 8.68
N THR A 291 -20.76 15.43 8.12
CA THR A 291 -19.31 15.34 8.21
C THR A 291 -18.79 16.10 9.43
N ASN A 292 -17.68 15.66 9.99
CA ASN A 292 -17.01 16.31 11.11
C ASN A 292 -16.33 17.64 10.73
N TYR A 293 -16.65 18.20 9.56
CA TYR A 293 -15.98 19.34 8.98
C TYR A 293 -16.98 20.42 8.55
N CYS A 294 -16.58 21.67 8.76
CA CYS A 294 -17.29 22.86 8.31
C CYS A 294 -16.37 23.74 7.47
N GLN A 295 -16.95 24.64 6.71
CA GLN A 295 -16.19 25.60 5.91
C GLN A 295 -16.00 26.91 6.66
N ASN A 296 -14.75 27.38 6.77
CA ASN A 296 -14.38 28.67 7.34
C ASN A 296 -14.91 28.90 8.77
N GLY A 297 -14.85 27.86 9.61
CA GLY A 297 -15.17 27.97 11.05
C GLY A 297 -13.95 28.34 11.90
N ASP A 298 -14.18 28.51 13.21
CA ASP A 298 -13.13 28.76 14.22
C ASP A 298 -12.38 27.46 14.62
N GLY A 299 -12.82 26.32 14.11
CA GLY A 299 -12.24 25.02 14.43
C GLY A 299 -10.84 24.83 13.89
N VAL A 300 -10.19 23.77 14.34
CA VAL A 300 -8.84 23.39 13.85
C VAL A 300 -8.87 23.24 12.32
N PRO A 301 -8.03 23.99 11.56
CA PRO A 301 -7.98 23.88 10.11
C PRO A 301 -7.54 22.49 9.66
N THR A 302 -8.10 21.98 8.56
CA THR A 302 -7.72 20.69 7.98
C THR A 302 -6.36 20.74 7.28
N SER A 303 -5.93 21.93 6.83
CA SER A 303 -4.74 22.09 5.98
C SER A 303 -3.46 22.44 6.71
N THR A 304 -3.53 23.00 7.89
CA THR A 304 -2.31 23.48 8.57
C THR A 304 -2.53 23.55 10.07
N GLN A 305 -1.80 22.76 10.78
CA GLN A 305 -1.45 23.05 12.17
C GLN A 305 -0.05 23.66 12.20
N PRO A 306 0.13 24.98 12.27
CA PRO A 306 1.47 25.58 12.35
C PRO A 306 2.21 25.17 13.61
N THR A 307 1.50 24.63 14.59
CA THR A 307 2.04 24.38 15.94
C THR A 307 2.10 22.91 16.33
N SER A 308 1.45 21.99 15.63
CA SER A 308 1.30 20.62 16.14
C SER A 308 1.43 19.47 15.16
N ALA A 309 1.20 19.60 13.93
CA ALA A 309 1.65 18.75 12.81
C ALA A 309 1.09 19.34 11.53
N PRO A 310 1.93 19.51 10.52
CA PRO A 310 1.44 19.82 9.19
C PRO A 310 0.56 18.67 8.72
N GLY A 311 -0.47 18.94 7.93
CA GLY A 311 -1.40 17.96 7.35
C GLY A 311 -0.74 16.70 6.80
N GLY A 312 -1.42 15.87 6.02
CA GLY A 312 -0.97 14.54 5.61
C GLY A 312 0.51 14.42 5.24
N VAL A 313 1.10 13.27 5.54
CA VAL A 313 2.46 12.94 5.14
C VAL A 313 2.42 12.50 3.68
N LEU A 314 3.15 13.20 2.81
CA LEU A 314 3.31 12.83 1.40
C LEU A 314 4.42 11.78 1.22
N LEU A 315 5.51 11.93 1.97
CA LEU A 315 6.62 10.99 1.97
C LEU A 315 7.17 10.88 3.39
N PRO A 316 7.30 9.67 3.96
CA PRO A 316 7.92 9.47 5.25
C PRO A 316 9.43 9.72 5.18
N LYS A 317 10.07 10.00 6.34
CA LYS A 317 11.51 9.84 6.45
C LYS A 317 11.83 8.36 6.29
N ALA A 318 12.84 8.03 5.46
CA ALA A 318 13.25 6.66 5.19
C ALA A 318 14.77 6.50 5.25
N GLU A 319 15.22 5.38 5.79
CA GLU A 319 16.63 4.99 5.78
C GLU A 319 16.73 3.49 5.51
N ARG A 320 17.50 3.10 4.47
CA ARG A 320 17.61 1.71 4.02
C ARG A 320 19.04 1.28 3.85
N TYR A 321 19.33 0.06 4.27
CA TYR A 321 20.59 -0.66 4.07
C TYR A 321 20.30 -2.01 3.44
N ASN A 322 20.98 -2.31 2.34
CA ASN A 322 20.84 -3.59 1.67
C ASN A 322 22.22 -4.20 1.47
N LEU A 323 22.37 -5.50 1.74
CA LEU A 323 23.54 -6.28 1.45
C LEU A 323 23.11 -7.53 0.69
N TYR A 324 23.79 -7.83 -0.40
CA TYR A 324 23.54 -9.01 -1.20
C TYR A 324 24.83 -9.73 -1.54
N THR A 325 24.81 -11.04 -1.47
CA THR A 325 25.91 -11.88 -1.90
C THR A 325 25.37 -13.07 -2.66
N HIS A 326 25.97 -13.36 -3.80
CA HIS A 326 25.66 -14.54 -4.61
C HIS A 326 26.95 -15.30 -4.93
N LEU A 327 26.88 -16.61 -4.84
CA LEU A 327 27.99 -17.51 -5.08
C LEU A 327 27.53 -18.66 -5.98
N THR A 328 28.28 -18.96 -7.02
CA THR A 328 28.16 -20.21 -7.77
C THR A 328 29.51 -20.93 -7.81
N TYR A 329 29.49 -22.25 -7.82
CA TYR A 329 30.69 -23.06 -7.92
C TYR A 329 30.43 -24.37 -8.67
N ASP A 330 31.15 -24.59 -9.78
CA ASP A 330 31.09 -25.83 -10.56
C ASP A 330 31.91 -26.91 -9.85
N LEU A 331 31.24 -27.76 -9.06
CA LEU A 331 31.86 -28.88 -8.35
C LEU A 331 32.34 -29.92 -9.32
N THR A 332 31.53 -30.21 -10.34
CA THR A 332 31.85 -31.04 -11.51
C THR A 332 31.27 -30.41 -12.77
N PRO A 333 31.59 -30.83 -13.99
CA PRO A 333 30.92 -30.34 -15.21
C PRO A 333 29.39 -30.50 -15.23
N SER A 334 28.85 -31.36 -14.38
CA SER A 334 27.41 -31.67 -14.30
C SER A 334 26.76 -31.28 -12.97
N ILE A 335 27.51 -30.68 -12.04
CA ILE A 335 26.98 -30.26 -10.74
C ILE A 335 27.51 -28.88 -10.41
N GLN A 336 26.64 -27.91 -10.33
CA GLN A 336 26.91 -26.56 -9.85
C GLN A 336 26.23 -26.35 -8.50
N LEU A 337 26.99 -25.89 -7.53
CA LEU A 337 26.48 -25.34 -6.27
C LEU A 337 26.12 -23.86 -6.46
N PHE A 338 25.05 -23.41 -5.88
CA PHE A 338 24.72 -22.00 -5.84
C PHE A 338 24.17 -21.61 -4.44
N GLY A 339 24.32 -20.33 -4.11
CA GLY A 339 23.78 -19.79 -2.88
C GLY A 339 23.75 -18.28 -2.90
N SER A 340 22.81 -17.70 -2.15
CA SER A 340 22.70 -16.26 -1.98
C SER A 340 22.25 -15.89 -0.57
N VAL A 341 22.67 -14.70 -0.13
CA VAL A 341 22.22 -14.06 1.09
C VAL A 341 21.78 -12.66 0.74
N LEU A 342 20.54 -12.31 1.10
CA LEU A 342 20.02 -10.94 1.05
C LEU A 342 19.70 -10.50 2.47
N PHE A 343 20.30 -9.40 2.88
CA PHE A 343 19.96 -8.67 4.10
C PHE A 343 19.45 -7.29 3.74
N SER A 344 18.34 -6.89 4.32
CA SER A 344 17.78 -5.55 4.16
C SER A 344 17.27 -5.03 5.50
N SER A 345 17.50 -3.75 5.75
CA SER A 345 16.93 -3.01 6.88
C SER A 345 16.29 -1.73 6.34
N ASP A 346 14.99 -1.59 6.51
CA ASP A 346 14.19 -0.46 6.06
C ASP A 346 13.52 0.21 7.26
N THR A 347 13.88 1.45 7.53
CA THR A 347 13.31 2.25 8.63
C THR A 347 12.52 3.42 8.06
N GLU A 348 11.24 3.44 8.34
CA GLU A 348 10.32 4.49 7.92
C GLU A 348 9.79 5.24 9.14
N THR A 349 9.70 6.58 9.05
CA THR A 349 9.17 7.42 10.14
C THR A 349 8.22 8.47 9.59
N GLY A 350 7.03 8.54 10.15
CA GLY A 350 6.03 9.54 9.82
C GLY A 350 5.27 10.02 11.05
N THR A 351 4.39 10.98 10.87
CA THR A 351 3.61 11.56 11.97
C THR A 351 2.14 11.61 11.62
N ASN A 352 1.29 11.44 12.64
CA ASN A 352 -0.14 11.76 12.56
C ASN A 352 -0.43 13.05 13.31
N VAL A 353 -1.60 13.62 13.07
CA VAL A 353 -2.11 14.76 13.83
C VAL A 353 -2.18 14.43 15.33
N PRO A 354 -2.11 15.44 16.22
CA PRO A 354 -2.31 15.23 17.65
C PRO A 354 -3.64 14.54 17.97
N ASN A 355 -3.70 13.85 19.10
CA ASN A 355 -4.94 13.22 19.52
C ASN A 355 -6.03 14.29 19.74
N TYR A 356 -7.24 14.05 19.24
CA TYR A 356 -8.38 14.93 19.46
C TYR A 356 -9.66 14.15 19.80
N ASN A 357 -10.58 14.81 20.45
CA ASN A 357 -11.95 14.37 20.67
C ASN A 357 -12.87 15.28 19.86
N ASN A 358 -13.72 14.69 19.00
CA ASN A 358 -14.61 15.47 18.13
C ASN A 358 -16.01 15.57 18.76
N GLY A 359 -16.13 16.37 19.81
CA GLY A 359 -17.39 16.56 20.53
C GLY A 359 -17.87 15.38 21.37
N ASP A 360 -17.05 14.35 21.54
CA ASP A 360 -17.37 13.09 22.21
C ASP A 360 -16.83 12.97 23.64
N LEU A 361 -16.01 13.92 24.08
CA LEU A 361 -15.45 13.91 25.44
C LEU A 361 -16.51 14.40 26.46
N LYS A 362 -17.00 13.48 27.28
CA LYS A 362 -17.97 13.82 28.33
C LYS A 362 -17.26 14.39 29.55
N ILE A 363 -17.64 15.58 29.94
CA ILE A 363 -17.17 16.28 31.13
C ILE A 363 -18.31 16.34 32.15
N ALA A 364 -18.12 15.79 33.32
CA ALA A 364 -19.08 15.90 34.44
C ALA A 364 -19.23 17.38 34.86
N THR A 365 -20.43 17.83 35.14
CA THR A 365 -20.67 19.26 35.51
C THR A 365 -20.20 19.63 36.92
N ASP A 366 -19.76 18.66 37.72
CA ASP A 366 -19.02 18.83 38.96
C ASP A 366 -17.48 18.77 38.78
N ASN A 367 -17.00 18.73 37.52
CA ASN A 367 -15.58 18.73 37.24
C ASN A 367 -14.89 19.95 37.89
N TYR A 368 -13.78 19.72 38.61
CA TYR A 368 -13.04 20.75 39.33
C TYR A 368 -12.65 21.92 38.44
N TYR A 369 -12.04 21.67 37.28
CA TYR A 369 -11.54 22.73 36.40
C TYR A 369 -12.70 23.47 35.68
N LEU A 370 -13.82 22.80 35.42
CA LEU A 370 -15.03 23.46 34.90
C LEU A 370 -15.65 24.37 35.92
N THR A 371 -15.81 23.89 37.16
CA THR A 371 -16.46 24.65 38.24
C THR A 371 -15.60 25.78 38.79
N ASN A 372 -14.28 25.71 38.61
CA ASN A 372 -13.33 26.78 38.96
C ASN A 372 -12.94 27.63 37.72
N SER A 373 -13.59 27.43 36.57
CA SER A 373 -13.42 28.30 35.41
C SER A 373 -13.88 29.73 35.69
N PRO A 374 -13.21 30.76 35.17
CA PRO A 374 -13.64 32.17 35.32
C PRO A 374 -15.10 32.41 34.91
N ASN A 375 -15.63 31.60 34.01
CA ASN A 375 -16.99 31.73 33.49
C ASN A 375 -18.01 30.77 34.12
N TRP A 376 -17.68 29.96 35.14
CA TRP A 376 -18.65 29.04 35.76
C TRP A 376 -19.77 29.78 36.49
N ASN A 377 -19.42 30.75 37.36
CA ASN A 377 -20.34 31.58 38.09
C ASN A 377 -19.68 32.96 38.35
N PRO A 378 -19.48 33.77 37.29
CA PRO A 378 -18.74 35.04 37.40
C PRO A 378 -19.40 36.01 38.37
N VAL A 379 -18.57 36.65 39.20
CA VAL A 379 -19.01 37.67 40.18
C VAL A 379 -19.53 38.93 39.48
N ALA A 380 -18.91 39.31 38.37
CA ALA A 380 -19.38 40.41 37.51
C ALA A 380 -20.40 39.89 36.49
N PRO A 381 -21.34 40.69 36.02
CA PRO A 381 -22.25 40.31 34.94
C PRO A 381 -21.43 39.93 33.71
N SER A 382 -21.34 38.65 33.41
CA SER A 382 -20.68 38.13 32.24
C SER A 382 -21.74 37.60 31.28
N ALA A 383 -21.59 37.89 29.99
CA ALA A 383 -22.46 37.36 28.94
C ALA A 383 -22.44 35.82 28.89
N TYR A 384 -21.34 35.20 29.42
CA TYR A 384 -21.08 33.77 29.34
C TYR A 384 -20.96 33.14 30.76
N ASN A 385 -22.08 32.91 31.41
CA ASN A 385 -22.17 32.13 32.64
C ASN A 385 -22.44 30.66 32.29
N ILE A 386 -21.45 29.79 32.40
CA ILE A 386 -21.52 28.36 31.99
C ILE A 386 -22.67 27.65 32.70
N LYS A 387 -22.80 27.84 34.04
CA LYS A 387 -23.85 27.20 34.83
C LYS A 387 -25.24 27.61 34.35
N ASN A 388 -25.47 28.91 34.09
CA ASN A 388 -26.74 29.41 33.57
C ASN A 388 -27.04 28.92 32.16
N ILE A 389 -26.03 28.92 31.26
CA ILE A 389 -26.15 28.41 29.89
C ILE A 389 -26.59 26.96 29.90
N LEU A 390 -25.90 26.09 30.65
CA LEU A 390 -26.19 24.67 30.73
C LEU A 390 -27.57 24.40 31.37
N THR A 391 -27.91 25.17 32.43
CA THR A 391 -29.21 25.03 33.11
C THR A 391 -30.35 25.42 32.19
N ALA A 392 -30.24 26.55 31.50
CA ALA A 392 -31.25 27.02 30.57
C ALA A 392 -31.46 26.05 29.39
N ALA A 393 -30.36 25.60 28.78
CA ALA A 393 -30.38 24.65 27.68
C ALA A 393 -31.06 23.33 28.05
N ASN A 394 -30.92 22.88 29.29
CA ASN A 394 -31.44 21.60 29.79
C ASN A 394 -32.83 21.75 30.48
N GLY A 395 -33.58 22.82 30.19
CA GLY A 395 -34.93 23.02 30.71
C GLY A 395 -34.99 23.35 32.20
N GLY A 396 -34.04 24.15 32.70
CA GLY A 396 -34.02 24.66 34.08
C GLY A 396 -33.30 23.78 35.09
N LYS A 397 -32.65 22.69 34.66
CA LYS A 397 -31.84 21.80 35.49
C LYS A 397 -30.42 21.70 34.96
N LEU A 398 -29.40 21.77 35.81
CA LEU A 398 -28.03 21.52 35.45
C LEU A 398 -27.88 20.07 34.93
N PRO A 399 -27.36 19.80 33.71
CA PRO A 399 -27.16 18.45 33.23
C PRO A 399 -26.05 17.75 34.04
N ALA A 400 -26.02 16.42 34.05
CA ALA A 400 -24.97 15.65 34.72
C ALA A 400 -23.59 15.80 34.02
N SER A 401 -23.60 16.04 32.72
CA SER A 401 -22.37 16.21 31.91
C SER A 401 -22.63 17.12 30.73
N VAL A 402 -21.55 17.63 30.16
CA VAL A 402 -21.50 18.37 28.90
C VAL A 402 -20.44 17.74 27.97
N ASN A 403 -20.68 17.78 26.68
CA ASN A 403 -19.72 17.30 25.69
C ASN A 403 -18.68 18.37 25.33
N LEU A 404 -17.44 17.95 25.16
CA LEU A 404 -16.32 18.79 24.77
C LEU A 404 -15.62 18.21 23.53
N GLY A 405 -15.35 19.07 22.57
CA GLY A 405 -14.46 18.76 21.44
C GLY A 405 -13.12 19.46 21.62
N ARG A 406 -12.01 18.71 21.64
CA ARG A 406 -10.69 19.28 21.91
C ARG A 406 -9.59 18.57 21.16
N GLU A 407 -8.69 19.33 20.55
CA GLU A 407 -7.39 18.84 20.11
C GLU A 407 -6.38 18.96 21.27
N ASN A 408 -5.76 17.86 21.63
CA ASN A 408 -4.74 17.83 22.65
C ASN A 408 -3.37 18.08 22.01
N PHE A 409 -3.12 19.30 21.54
CA PHE A 409 -1.86 19.63 20.87
C PHE A 409 -0.64 19.47 21.80
N GLU A 410 -0.86 19.53 23.13
CA GLU A 410 0.17 19.28 24.15
C GLU A 410 0.67 17.84 24.14
N ASP A 411 -0.13 16.86 23.64
CA ASP A 411 0.32 15.48 23.44
C ASP A 411 1.49 15.44 22.45
N GLY A 412 1.55 16.43 21.55
CA GLY A 412 2.38 16.40 20.34
C GLY A 412 1.79 15.48 19.27
N SER A 413 2.36 15.53 18.08
CA SER A 413 2.03 14.58 17.02
C SER A 413 2.37 13.15 17.45
N THR A 414 1.51 12.20 17.09
CA THR A 414 1.88 10.79 17.20
C THR A 414 2.96 10.48 16.17
N VAL A 415 4.12 10.02 16.62
CA VAL A 415 5.23 9.65 15.74
C VAL A 415 5.21 8.15 15.54
N ASN A 416 4.99 7.73 14.30
CA ASN A 416 5.00 6.33 13.91
C ASN A 416 6.34 5.99 13.27
N GLN A 417 6.95 4.92 13.72
CA GLN A 417 8.19 4.39 13.15
C GLN A 417 8.04 2.90 12.90
N ALA A 418 8.32 2.49 11.68
CA ALA A 418 8.38 1.09 11.28
C ALA A 418 9.83 0.73 10.92
N LEU A 419 10.29 -0.41 11.40
CA LEU A 419 11.56 -1.02 11.03
C LEU A 419 11.24 -2.41 10.49
N THR A 420 11.58 -2.65 9.22
CA THR A 420 11.55 -3.97 8.60
C THR A 420 12.98 -4.47 8.43
N THR A 421 13.32 -5.59 9.05
CA THR A 421 14.58 -6.30 8.80
C THR A 421 14.24 -7.59 8.06
N TYR A 422 14.81 -7.75 6.88
CA TYR A 422 14.58 -8.91 6.00
C TYR A 422 15.88 -9.65 5.77
N MET A 423 15.88 -10.95 6.04
CA MET A 423 17.02 -11.83 5.84
C MET A 423 16.58 -13.05 5.04
N ARG A 424 17.21 -13.29 3.92
CA ARG A 424 16.93 -14.44 3.05
C ARG A 424 18.20 -15.18 2.73
N TYR A 425 18.19 -16.46 3.04
CA TYR A 425 19.26 -17.39 2.76
C TYR A 425 18.78 -18.41 1.75
N ASN A 426 19.50 -18.58 0.67
CA ASN A 426 19.21 -19.57 -0.35
C ASN A 426 20.44 -20.39 -0.63
N ALA A 427 20.30 -21.70 -0.74
CA ALA A 427 21.35 -22.62 -1.15
C ALA A 427 20.75 -23.75 -1.98
N GLY A 428 21.52 -24.22 -2.96
CA GLY A 428 21.04 -25.30 -3.81
C GLY A 428 22.11 -25.89 -4.68
N VAL A 429 21.68 -26.90 -5.43
CA VAL A 429 22.47 -27.63 -6.41
C VAL A 429 21.68 -27.76 -7.69
N ARG A 430 22.35 -27.64 -8.82
CA ARG A 430 21.73 -27.79 -10.15
C ARG A 430 22.69 -28.37 -11.16
N GLY A 431 22.15 -28.89 -12.24
CA GLY A 431 22.98 -29.33 -13.35
C GLY A 431 22.24 -30.21 -14.36
N PRO A 432 22.90 -30.57 -15.44
CA PRO A 432 22.37 -31.48 -16.44
C PRO A 432 22.43 -32.96 -15.99
N LEU A 433 21.39 -33.72 -16.34
CA LEU A 433 21.35 -35.18 -16.26
C LEU A 433 21.68 -35.79 -17.65
N SER A 434 22.94 -35.92 -17.96
CA SER A 434 23.39 -36.38 -19.27
C SER A 434 22.89 -37.80 -19.63
N TRP A 435 22.67 -38.66 -18.62
CA TRP A 435 22.17 -40.01 -18.80
C TRP A 435 20.65 -40.06 -19.11
N LEU A 436 19.92 -38.94 -18.89
CA LEU A 436 18.50 -38.82 -19.19
C LEU A 436 18.22 -37.90 -20.41
N GLY A 437 19.18 -37.91 -21.38
CA GLY A 437 18.98 -37.20 -22.65
C GLY A 437 19.06 -35.68 -22.56
N GLY A 438 19.80 -35.13 -21.59
CA GLY A 438 20.00 -33.68 -21.45
C GLY A 438 18.94 -32.97 -20.60
N TRP A 439 18.29 -33.69 -19.72
CA TRP A 439 17.44 -33.08 -18.71
C TRP A 439 18.25 -32.26 -17.72
N ASP A 440 17.68 -31.12 -17.28
CA ASP A 440 18.22 -30.29 -16.20
C ASP A 440 17.45 -30.53 -14.91
N TRP A 441 18.16 -30.45 -13.80
CA TRP A 441 17.54 -30.51 -12.47
C TRP A 441 18.11 -29.45 -11.57
N ASP A 442 17.31 -29.06 -10.59
CA ASP A 442 17.72 -28.26 -9.45
C ASP A 442 17.03 -28.72 -8.16
N ALA A 443 17.73 -28.56 -7.05
CA ALA A 443 17.17 -28.71 -5.72
C ALA A 443 17.71 -27.59 -4.83
N HIS A 444 16.82 -26.96 -4.05
CA HIS A 444 17.20 -25.83 -3.23
C HIS A 444 16.46 -25.81 -1.90
N VAL A 445 17.04 -25.09 -0.95
CA VAL A 445 16.42 -24.69 0.30
C VAL A 445 16.52 -23.18 0.43
N THR A 446 15.40 -22.56 0.81
CA THR A 446 15.33 -21.14 1.15
C THR A 446 14.81 -20.99 2.57
N TYR A 447 15.53 -20.23 3.38
CA TYR A 447 15.04 -19.78 4.68
C TYR A 447 14.98 -18.25 4.67
N THR A 448 13.80 -17.74 5.01
CA THR A 448 13.55 -16.31 5.08
C THR A 448 13.06 -15.95 6.47
N GLN A 449 13.56 -14.83 6.99
CA GLN A 449 13.08 -14.20 8.21
C GLN A 449 12.79 -12.73 7.93
N ALA A 450 11.56 -12.31 8.19
CA ALA A 450 11.16 -10.92 8.21
C ALA A 450 10.83 -10.52 9.64
N LEU A 451 11.51 -9.51 10.15
CA LEU A 451 11.26 -8.93 11.48
C LEU A 451 10.69 -7.54 11.29
N TYR A 452 9.44 -7.38 11.69
CA TYR A 452 8.76 -6.10 11.64
C TYR A 452 8.60 -5.55 13.05
N TYR A 453 9.08 -4.34 13.28
CA TYR A 453 8.90 -3.59 14.51
C TYR A 453 8.23 -2.26 14.21
N ASN A 454 7.06 -2.04 14.77
CA ASN A 454 6.35 -0.77 14.64
C ASN A 454 6.10 -0.18 16.03
N GLN A 455 6.38 1.11 16.18
CA GLN A 455 6.07 1.87 17.39
C GLN A 455 5.34 3.16 17.07
N SER A 456 4.48 3.58 17.99
CA SER A 456 3.77 4.85 17.95
C SER A 456 4.03 5.62 19.25
N ALA A 457 4.93 6.60 19.19
CA ALA A 457 5.22 7.49 20.30
C ALA A 457 4.15 8.60 20.42
N ASN A 458 4.04 9.20 21.61
CA ASN A 458 3.00 10.17 21.95
C ASN A 458 1.58 9.59 21.83
N ASN A 459 1.44 8.25 21.95
CA ASN A 459 0.13 7.61 21.95
C ASN A 459 -0.56 7.80 23.32
N ARG A 460 -1.87 7.77 23.34
CA ARG A 460 -2.70 8.05 24.51
C ARG A 460 -3.25 6.75 25.12
N ILE A 461 -2.97 6.50 26.41
CA ILE A 461 -3.62 5.45 27.19
C ILE A 461 -5.03 5.94 27.54
N GLN A 462 -6.06 5.35 26.92
CA GLN A 462 -7.44 5.84 26.97
C GLN A 462 -8.01 5.89 28.37
N THR A 463 -7.86 4.83 29.15
CA THR A 463 -8.36 4.77 30.54
C THR A 463 -7.70 5.82 31.40
N ASN A 464 -6.38 6.00 31.29
CA ASN A 464 -5.67 7.01 32.08
C ASN A 464 -6.11 8.43 31.69
N TYR A 465 -6.30 8.69 30.40
CA TYR A 465 -6.78 9.99 29.93
C TYR A 465 -8.17 10.31 30.47
N PHE A 466 -9.12 9.38 30.40
CA PHE A 466 -10.47 9.60 30.92
C PHE A 466 -10.49 9.75 32.44
N ASN A 467 -9.69 8.98 33.16
CA ASN A 467 -9.54 9.17 34.61
C ASN A 467 -8.96 10.55 34.95
N ALA A 468 -7.96 11.02 34.22
CA ALA A 468 -7.32 12.30 34.42
C ALA A 468 -8.27 13.50 34.13
N VAL A 469 -9.12 13.36 33.11
CA VAL A 469 -10.15 14.35 32.74
C VAL A 469 -11.23 14.47 33.83
N ASP A 470 -11.61 13.37 34.48
CA ASP A 470 -12.65 13.36 35.53
C ASP A 470 -12.07 13.82 36.88
N ALA A 471 -11.72 15.11 36.95
CA ALA A 471 -11.16 15.77 38.11
C ALA A 471 -12.25 16.34 39.01
N VAL A 472 -12.14 16.10 40.32
CA VAL A 472 -13.05 16.62 41.34
C VAL A 472 -12.28 17.29 42.47
N ALA A 473 -12.95 18.14 43.26
CA ALA A 473 -12.38 18.68 44.49
C ALA A 473 -12.14 17.55 45.51
N ASN A 474 -10.97 17.49 46.13
CA ASN A 474 -10.69 16.52 47.16
C ASN A 474 -11.65 16.68 48.36
N PRO A 475 -12.53 15.69 48.66
CA PRO A 475 -13.47 15.79 49.75
C PRO A 475 -12.79 15.55 51.12
N ALA A 476 -13.47 15.88 52.22
CA ALA A 476 -13.05 15.51 53.54
C ALA A 476 -12.92 13.96 53.65
N GLY A 477 -11.75 13.47 54.10
CA GLY A 477 -11.47 12.05 54.11
C GLY A 477 -11.13 11.43 52.74
N GLY A 478 -10.85 12.25 51.73
CA GLY A 478 -10.51 11.82 50.35
C GLY A 478 -9.04 11.36 50.22
N VAL A 479 -8.33 11.83 49.18
CA VAL A 479 -6.94 11.41 48.90
C VAL A 479 -5.98 11.97 49.92
N ALA A 480 -5.28 11.10 50.63
CA ALA A 480 -4.25 11.47 51.62
C ALA A 480 -3.09 12.23 50.98
N GLY A 481 -2.61 13.29 51.65
CA GLY A 481 -1.50 14.12 51.15
C GLY A 481 -1.91 15.19 50.12
N VAL A 482 -3.18 15.24 49.69
CA VAL A 482 -3.71 16.32 48.88
C VAL A 482 -4.62 17.21 49.77
N PRO A 483 -4.43 18.55 49.77
CA PRO A 483 -5.25 19.44 50.59
C PRO A 483 -6.77 19.33 50.22
N LEU A 484 -7.60 19.60 51.22
CA LEU A 484 -9.08 19.68 51.03
C LEU A 484 -9.40 20.73 49.97
N GLY A 485 -10.23 20.35 49.02
CA GLY A 485 -10.66 21.23 47.92
C GLY A 485 -9.71 21.31 46.73
N GLU A 486 -8.49 20.77 46.77
CA GLU A 486 -7.61 20.70 45.65
C GLU A 486 -8.01 19.59 44.65
N PRO A 487 -7.62 19.67 43.33
CA PRO A 487 -8.06 18.72 42.33
C PRO A 487 -7.48 17.32 42.52
N VAL A 488 -8.33 16.31 42.49
CA VAL A 488 -7.98 14.89 42.47
C VAL A 488 -8.80 14.20 41.35
N CYS A 489 -8.30 13.10 40.81
CA CYS A 489 -9.11 12.27 39.92
C CYS A 489 -10.24 11.60 40.73
N ARG A 490 -11.47 11.56 40.22
CA ARG A 490 -12.56 10.84 40.89
C ARG A 490 -12.20 9.35 41.11
N SER A 491 -11.48 8.74 40.15
CA SER A 491 -11.03 7.35 40.26
C SER A 491 -10.07 7.11 41.44
N THR A 492 -9.28 8.10 41.87
CA THR A 492 -8.35 7.97 43.01
C THR A 492 -9.09 7.92 44.36
N LEU A 493 -10.34 8.43 44.42
CA LEU A 493 -11.16 8.32 45.62
C LEU A 493 -11.58 6.88 45.93
N THR A 494 -11.67 6.03 44.88
CA THR A 494 -12.03 4.60 44.99
C THR A 494 -10.84 3.68 44.88
N ASP A 495 -9.79 4.09 44.17
CA ASP A 495 -8.52 3.38 44.02
C ASP A 495 -7.34 4.33 44.22
N PRO A 496 -6.86 4.49 45.46
CA PRO A 496 -5.74 5.36 45.76
C PRO A 496 -4.41 4.92 45.12
N THR A 497 -4.35 3.70 44.58
CA THR A 497 -3.12 3.14 43.97
C THR A 497 -2.97 3.48 42.49
N ASN A 498 -3.98 4.02 41.82
CA ASN A 498 -4.02 4.26 40.39
C ASN A 498 -3.09 5.40 39.92
N ARG A 499 -2.46 6.16 40.83
CA ARG A 499 -1.50 7.25 40.54
C ARG A 499 -2.04 8.30 39.57
N CYS A 500 -3.35 8.46 39.47
CA CYS A 500 -3.97 9.39 38.54
C CYS A 500 -3.57 10.84 38.86
N VAL A 501 -3.22 11.57 37.78
CA VAL A 501 -2.92 13.00 37.81
C VAL A 501 -4.04 13.74 37.12
N PRO A 502 -4.82 14.57 37.80
CA PRO A 502 -5.94 15.32 37.21
C PRO A 502 -5.41 16.34 36.17
N ILE A 503 -6.13 16.50 35.06
CA ILE A 503 -5.76 17.42 33.98
C ILE A 503 -6.82 18.45 33.71
N ASN A 504 -6.37 19.67 33.38
CA ASN A 504 -7.25 20.74 32.91
C ASN A 504 -7.36 20.68 31.40
N VAL A 505 -8.57 20.47 30.86
CA VAL A 505 -8.87 20.42 29.41
C VAL A 505 -9.52 21.71 28.88
N PHE A 506 -9.57 22.76 29.69
CA PHE A 506 -10.24 24.05 29.38
C PHE A 506 -9.19 25.12 29.10
N GLY A 507 -8.98 25.45 27.85
CA GLY A 507 -8.01 26.41 27.34
C GLY A 507 -6.78 25.76 26.71
N PRO A 508 -6.15 26.43 25.73
CA PRO A 508 -4.95 25.95 25.10
C PRO A 508 -3.76 25.97 26.08
N GLY A 509 -2.94 24.90 26.07
CA GLY A 509 -1.76 24.77 26.94
C GLY A 509 -2.09 24.49 28.42
N ALA A 510 -3.33 24.11 28.75
CA ALA A 510 -3.77 23.91 30.13
C ALA A 510 -3.36 22.55 30.72
N ILE A 511 -3.00 21.56 29.88
CA ILE A 511 -2.60 20.23 30.34
C ILE A 511 -1.16 20.28 30.89
N SER A 512 -1.00 19.86 32.15
CA SER A 512 0.29 19.86 32.81
C SER A 512 1.23 18.75 32.31
N GLN A 513 2.55 18.94 32.41
CA GLN A 513 3.55 17.91 32.07
C GLN A 513 3.39 16.65 32.92
N ALA A 514 2.98 16.75 34.16
CA ALA A 514 2.70 15.60 35.01
C ALA A 514 1.46 14.82 34.52
N GLY A 515 0.43 15.51 34.05
CA GLY A 515 -0.74 14.89 33.43
C GLY A 515 -0.37 14.17 32.13
N LEU A 516 0.40 14.82 31.26
CA LEU A 516 0.93 14.20 30.04
C LEU A 516 1.72 12.91 30.34
N ALA A 517 2.60 12.92 31.33
CA ALA A 517 3.37 11.76 31.72
C ALA A 517 2.50 10.60 32.26
N TYR A 518 1.31 10.88 32.81
CA TYR A 518 0.40 9.86 33.33
C TYR A 518 -0.34 9.09 32.23
N TYR A 519 -0.75 9.76 31.14
CA TYR A 519 -1.60 9.11 30.12
C TYR A 519 -0.91 8.93 28.76
N ARG A 520 0.25 9.53 28.52
CA ARG A 520 0.98 9.44 27.24
C ARG A 520 2.08 8.39 27.34
N GLY A 521 2.28 7.65 26.26
CA GLY A 521 3.32 6.65 26.17
C GLY A 521 3.63 6.23 24.73
N THR A 522 4.35 5.14 24.60
CA THR A 522 4.71 4.53 23.31
C THR A 522 4.13 3.13 23.22
N SER A 523 3.26 2.92 22.24
CA SER A 523 2.80 1.58 21.88
C SER A 523 3.77 0.93 20.91
N TYR A 524 3.88 -0.40 20.93
CA TYR A 524 4.66 -1.13 19.93
C TYR A 524 4.09 -2.52 19.65
N VAL A 525 4.39 -3.00 18.45
CA VAL A 525 4.19 -4.38 18.00
C VAL A 525 5.47 -4.89 17.35
N ARG A 526 5.75 -6.16 17.52
CA ARG A 526 6.85 -6.88 16.88
C ARG A 526 6.30 -8.15 16.27
N ASP A 527 6.53 -8.31 14.96
CA ASP A 527 6.19 -9.51 14.21
C ASP A 527 7.48 -10.17 13.74
N GLY A 528 7.54 -11.48 13.88
CA GLY A 528 8.58 -12.31 13.32
C GLY A 528 7.95 -13.31 12.38
N ASP A 529 8.08 -13.06 11.07
CA ASP A 529 7.60 -13.92 10.00
C ASP A 529 8.75 -14.79 9.51
N ASN A 530 8.54 -16.10 9.47
CA ASN A 530 9.56 -17.05 9.03
C ASN A 530 8.99 -17.98 7.98
N GLN A 531 9.75 -18.20 6.92
CA GLN A 531 9.44 -19.18 5.88
C GLN A 531 10.60 -20.13 5.67
N LEU A 532 10.31 -21.42 5.67
CA LEU A 532 11.22 -22.47 5.24
C LEU A 532 10.63 -23.12 4.00
N ASN A 533 11.39 -23.13 2.91
CA ASN A 533 11.00 -23.71 1.63
C ASN A 533 12.07 -24.69 1.12
N PHE A 534 11.62 -25.89 0.72
CA PHE A 534 12.41 -26.88 -0.01
C PHE A 534 11.76 -27.08 -1.37
N GLY A 535 12.53 -26.93 -2.45
CA GLY A 535 12.06 -27.17 -3.81
C GLY A 535 12.98 -28.09 -4.58
N ALA A 536 12.40 -28.92 -5.45
CA ALA A 536 13.14 -29.70 -6.41
C ALA A 536 12.40 -29.73 -7.75
N ASN A 537 13.14 -29.50 -8.83
CA ASN A 537 12.61 -29.38 -10.19
C ASN A 537 13.43 -30.23 -11.15
N LEU A 538 12.76 -30.78 -12.15
CA LEU A 538 13.35 -31.56 -13.24
C LEU A 538 12.68 -31.08 -14.53
N ARG A 539 13.45 -30.74 -15.56
CA ARG A 539 12.96 -30.25 -16.85
C ARG A 539 13.78 -30.81 -18.02
N GLY A 540 13.11 -31.08 -19.10
CA GLY A 540 13.76 -31.60 -20.32
C GLY A 540 12.75 -32.12 -21.34
N ASP A 541 13.22 -32.71 -22.38
CA ASP A 541 12.41 -33.27 -23.46
C ASP A 541 12.08 -34.75 -23.20
N LEU A 542 10.80 -35.12 -23.33
CA LEU A 542 10.34 -36.51 -23.15
C LEU A 542 10.65 -37.36 -24.39
N PHE A 543 10.02 -37.06 -25.50
CA PHE A 543 10.20 -37.71 -26.79
C PHE A 543 9.75 -36.78 -27.91
N SER A 544 10.21 -37.02 -29.12
CA SER A 544 9.83 -36.20 -30.27
C SER A 544 8.60 -36.76 -30.98
N THR A 545 7.68 -35.85 -31.28
CA THR A 545 6.56 -36.09 -32.22
C THR A 545 6.96 -35.71 -33.64
N TRP A 546 6.00 -35.75 -34.57
CA TRP A 546 6.20 -35.21 -35.93
C TRP A 546 6.52 -33.71 -35.97
N ALA A 547 6.15 -32.97 -34.90
CA ALA A 547 6.26 -31.52 -34.82
C ALA A 547 7.47 -31.05 -33.98
N GLY A 548 8.18 -31.98 -33.33
CA GLY A 548 9.32 -31.69 -32.46
C GLY A 548 9.21 -32.37 -31.09
N PRO A 549 10.15 -32.08 -30.21
CA PRO A 549 10.16 -32.67 -28.87
C PRO A 549 9.00 -32.11 -28.00
N ILE A 550 8.44 -32.99 -27.14
CA ILE A 550 7.56 -32.57 -26.05
C ILE A 550 8.44 -32.20 -24.87
N SER A 551 8.46 -30.92 -24.49
CA SER A 551 9.16 -30.45 -23.31
C SER A 551 8.32 -30.62 -22.07
N ALA A 552 8.92 -31.06 -20.98
CA ALA A 552 8.24 -31.28 -19.68
C ALA A 552 9.03 -30.64 -18.56
N ALA A 553 8.27 -30.16 -17.56
CA ALA A 553 8.79 -29.79 -16.24
C ALA A 553 7.97 -30.48 -15.17
N VAL A 554 8.63 -31.06 -14.16
CA VAL A 554 8.00 -31.67 -13.02
C VAL A 554 8.75 -31.27 -11.76
N GLY A 555 8.03 -31.01 -10.68
CA GLY A 555 8.68 -30.63 -9.43
C GLY A 555 7.77 -30.80 -8.22
N GLY A 556 8.39 -30.64 -7.06
CA GLY A 556 7.73 -30.65 -5.79
C GLY A 556 8.28 -29.58 -4.84
N GLU A 557 7.43 -29.15 -3.93
CA GLU A 557 7.75 -28.11 -2.96
C GLU A 557 7.15 -28.45 -1.59
N TYR A 558 7.94 -28.19 -0.55
CA TYR A 558 7.46 -28.15 0.83
C TYR A 558 7.73 -26.76 1.39
N ARG A 559 6.73 -26.15 1.96
CA ARG A 559 6.85 -24.85 2.60
C ARG A 559 6.18 -24.82 3.96
N ARG A 560 6.80 -24.13 4.89
CA ARG A 560 6.23 -23.81 6.20
C ARG A 560 6.38 -22.31 6.46
N ASP A 561 5.26 -21.65 6.64
CA ASP A 561 5.13 -20.26 7.00
C ASP A 561 4.73 -20.15 8.47
N SER A 562 5.31 -19.23 9.24
CA SER A 562 4.94 -19.02 10.65
C SER A 562 5.12 -17.58 11.06
N ILE A 563 4.21 -17.08 11.90
CA ILE A 563 4.20 -15.73 12.44
C ILE A 563 4.18 -15.79 13.96
N THR A 564 5.03 -14.98 14.59
CA THR A 564 5.01 -14.73 16.04
C THR A 564 4.88 -13.24 16.28
N GLN A 565 3.72 -12.79 16.74
CA GLN A 565 3.48 -11.40 17.11
C GLN A 565 3.55 -11.20 18.62
N THR A 566 4.24 -10.15 19.04
CA THR A 566 4.29 -9.69 20.43
C THR A 566 4.01 -8.19 20.50
N SER A 567 3.53 -7.70 21.64
CA SER A 567 3.21 -6.29 21.81
C SER A 567 3.42 -5.83 23.26
N ASP A 568 3.33 -4.52 23.49
CA ASP A 568 3.45 -3.93 24.81
C ASP A 568 2.24 -4.31 25.73
N PRO A 569 2.38 -4.21 27.06
CA PRO A 569 1.35 -4.60 28.00
C PRO A 569 0.03 -3.83 27.88
N VAL A 570 0.07 -2.55 27.45
CA VAL A 570 -1.14 -1.74 27.26
C VAL A 570 -1.88 -2.17 26.00
N SER A 571 -1.14 -2.52 24.94
CA SER A 571 -1.71 -3.12 23.72
C SER A 571 -2.44 -4.43 23.99
N ASN A 572 -1.92 -5.27 24.91
CA ASN A 572 -2.53 -6.56 25.25
C ASN A 572 -3.97 -6.42 25.79
N VAL A 573 -4.28 -5.27 26.42
CA VAL A 573 -5.61 -4.94 26.91
C VAL A 573 -6.35 -3.93 26.02
N LEU A 574 -5.81 -3.63 24.83
CA LEU A 574 -6.35 -2.64 23.87
C LEU A 574 -6.51 -1.25 24.50
N GLY A 575 -5.58 -0.88 25.36
CA GLY A 575 -5.66 0.34 26.16
C GLY A 575 -5.22 1.63 25.46
N TRP A 576 -4.57 1.54 24.30
CA TRP A 576 -4.15 2.70 23.54
C TRP A 576 -5.29 3.29 22.70
N ARG A 577 -5.20 4.56 22.38
CA ARG A 577 -6.11 5.21 21.43
C ARG A 577 -5.87 4.74 20.00
N GLN A 578 -4.61 4.60 19.63
CA GLN A 578 -4.18 4.19 18.28
C GLN A 578 -3.30 2.94 18.40
N ALA A 579 -3.29 2.14 17.35
CA ALA A 579 -2.32 1.05 17.14
C ALA A 579 -2.15 0.11 18.35
N SER A 580 -3.22 -0.55 18.77
CA SER A 580 -3.14 -1.68 19.70
C SER A 580 -3.17 -2.99 18.94
N ALA A 581 -2.23 -3.88 19.22
CA ALA A 581 -2.18 -5.23 18.68
C ALA A 581 -2.00 -6.24 19.81
N LYS A 582 -2.64 -7.41 19.72
CA LYS A 582 -2.49 -8.48 20.70
C LYS A 582 -1.48 -9.52 20.21
N PRO A 583 -0.74 -10.17 21.11
CA PRO A 583 0.14 -11.27 20.74
C PRO A 583 -0.62 -12.42 20.10
N PHE A 584 -0.01 -13.06 19.11
CA PHE A 584 -0.46 -14.34 18.57
C PHE A 584 0.70 -15.13 17.98
N TYR A 585 0.46 -16.41 17.78
CA TYR A 585 1.31 -17.32 17.03
C TYR A 585 0.45 -18.11 16.06
N GLY A 586 0.96 -18.32 14.86
CA GLY A 586 0.34 -19.19 13.87
C GLY A 586 1.39 -19.79 12.94
N ALA A 587 1.06 -20.93 12.37
CA ALA A 587 1.87 -21.57 11.34
C ALA A 587 0.95 -22.26 10.33
N ASN A 588 1.45 -22.43 9.11
CA ASN A 588 0.77 -23.13 8.02
C ASN A 588 1.80 -23.92 7.20
N GLU A 589 1.51 -25.16 6.88
CA GLU A 589 2.37 -26.03 6.09
C GLU A 589 1.69 -26.41 4.79
N VAL A 590 2.47 -26.51 3.73
CA VAL A 590 1.97 -26.98 2.43
C VAL A 590 2.95 -27.95 1.78
N ARG A 591 2.41 -28.97 1.13
CA ARG A 591 3.12 -29.91 0.26
C ARG A 591 2.53 -29.82 -1.13
N GLU A 592 3.36 -29.57 -2.11
CA GLU A 592 2.91 -29.30 -3.47
C GLU A 592 3.66 -30.19 -4.47
N GLY A 593 2.95 -30.59 -5.52
CA GLY A 593 3.55 -31.25 -6.69
C GLY A 593 2.95 -30.71 -7.97
N TYR A 594 3.76 -30.55 -9.00
CA TYR A 594 3.30 -30.03 -10.30
C TYR A 594 3.91 -30.74 -11.48
N VAL A 595 3.22 -30.66 -12.62
CA VAL A 595 3.67 -31.06 -13.94
C VAL A 595 3.29 -30.01 -14.96
N GLU A 596 4.18 -29.66 -15.86
CA GLU A 596 3.96 -28.80 -17.01
C GLU A 596 4.47 -29.49 -18.28
N LEU A 597 3.69 -29.41 -19.35
CA LEU A 597 4.02 -29.99 -20.67
C LEU A 597 3.83 -28.93 -21.75
N VAL A 598 4.81 -28.86 -22.65
CA VAL A 598 4.74 -28.08 -23.86
C VAL A 598 4.76 -29.04 -25.04
N VAL A 599 3.66 -29.08 -25.79
CA VAL A 599 3.44 -30.04 -26.87
C VAL A 599 3.42 -29.28 -28.21
N PRO A 600 4.45 -29.46 -29.08
CA PRO A 600 4.42 -28.90 -30.41
C PRO A 600 3.43 -29.71 -31.29
N LEU A 601 2.56 -28.98 -32.02
CA LEU A 601 1.52 -29.56 -32.89
C LEU A 601 1.62 -29.03 -34.32
N THR A 602 2.72 -28.37 -34.68
CA THR A 602 2.94 -27.81 -36.03
C THR A 602 2.83 -28.90 -37.12
N ILE A 603 1.97 -28.68 -38.10
CA ILE A 603 1.88 -29.58 -39.27
C ILE A 603 2.73 -28.99 -40.37
N PRO A 604 3.77 -29.71 -40.87
CA PRO A 604 4.64 -29.20 -41.93
C PRO A 604 3.87 -28.83 -43.18
N ASN A 605 4.22 -27.69 -43.77
CA ASN A 605 3.62 -27.16 -45.02
C ASN A 605 2.11 -26.82 -44.95
N MET A 606 1.50 -26.74 -43.73
CA MET A 606 0.15 -26.27 -43.57
C MET A 606 0.10 -24.74 -43.63
N PRO A 607 -0.67 -24.11 -44.51
CA PRO A 607 -0.82 -22.66 -44.56
C PRO A 607 -1.28 -22.10 -43.18
N LEU A 608 -0.78 -20.94 -42.80
CA LEU A 608 -1.09 -20.26 -41.54
C LEU A 608 -0.75 -21.08 -40.27
N MET A 609 0.21 -21.98 -40.34
CA MET A 609 0.64 -22.82 -39.22
C MET A 609 2.18 -22.96 -39.19
N GLN A 610 2.89 -21.83 -39.05
CA GLN A 610 4.33 -21.85 -38.91
C GLN A 610 4.80 -22.55 -37.64
N LYS A 611 4.13 -22.22 -36.51
CA LYS A 611 4.39 -22.85 -35.22
C LYS A 611 3.07 -22.93 -34.44
N LEU A 612 2.73 -24.10 -33.96
CA LEU A 612 1.60 -24.31 -33.06
C LEU A 612 2.09 -25.14 -31.88
N GLU A 613 1.89 -24.60 -30.68
CA GLU A 613 2.23 -25.26 -29.42
C GLU A 613 1.05 -25.17 -28.45
N VAL A 614 0.85 -26.24 -27.71
CA VAL A 614 -0.07 -26.32 -26.57
C VAL A 614 0.73 -26.44 -25.28
N ASP A 615 0.48 -25.57 -24.35
CA ASP A 615 1.04 -25.55 -23.00
C ASP A 615 -0.03 -26.02 -22.02
N THR A 616 0.29 -26.95 -21.13
CA THR A 616 -0.63 -27.42 -20.11
C THR A 616 0.13 -27.69 -18.82
N ALA A 617 -0.45 -27.27 -17.69
CA ALA A 617 0.12 -27.47 -16.38
C ALA A 617 -0.96 -27.91 -15.40
N GLY A 618 -0.57 -28.73 -14.42
CA GLY A 618 -1.40 -29.12 -13.29
C GLY A 618 -0.57 -29.12 -12.01
N ARG A 619 -1.18 -28.63 -10.92
CA ARG A 619 -0.59 -28.64 -9.58
C ARG A 619 -1.62 -29.10 -8.56
N ILE A 620 -1.15 -29.87 -7.60
CA ILE A 620 -1.87 -30.19 -6.36
C ILE A 620 -1.08 -29.59 -5.20
N ALA A 621 -1.78 -28.87 -4.33
CA ALA A 621 -1.24 -28.26 -3.11
C ALA A 621 -2.10 -28.70 -1.93
N ASP A 622 -1.47 -29.30 -0.91
CA ASP A 622 -2.15 -29.79 0.29
C ASP A 622 -1.69 -28.99 1.51
N TYR A 623 -2.60 -28.13 2.01
CA TYR A 623 -2.39 -27.27 3.17
C TYR A 623 -2.97 -27.93 4.42
N ASP A 624 -2.21 -27.93 5.52
CA ASP A 624 -2.67 -28.44 6.82
C ASP A 624 -3.88 -27.68 7.37
N SER A 625 -4.01 -26.37 7.04
CA SER A 625 -5.07 -25.49 7.53
C SER A 625 -6.35 -25.50 6.69
N SER A 626 -6.25 -25.62 5.36
CA SER A 626 -7.37 -25.40 4.43
C SER A 626 -7.60 -26.55 3.45
N GLY A 627 -6.79 -27.62 3.54
CA GLY A 627 -6.89 -28.84 2.74
C GLY A 627 -6.32 -28.73 1.33
N ALA A 628 -6.61 -29.72 0.51
CA ALA A 628 -6.05 -29.86 -0.83
C ALA A 628 -6.75 -28.96 -1.86
N ALA A 629 -5.95 -28.29 -2.70
CA ALA A 629 -6.39 -27.54 -3.87
C ALA A 629 -5.76 -28.14 -5.14
N PHE A 630 -6.60 -28.36 -6.16
CA PHE A 630 -6.13 -28.72 -7.50
C PHE A 630 -6.35 -27.58 -8.46
N VAL A 631 -5.29 -27.16 -9.15
CA VAL A 631 -5.29 -26.09 -10.12
C VAL A 631 -4.64 -26.55 -11.42
N TRP A 632 -5.02 -25.91 -12.52
CA TRP A 632 -4.53 -26.29 -13.85
C TRP A 632 -4.55 -25.11 -14.80
N LYS A 633 -3.75 -25.18 -15.85
CA LYS A 633 -3.68 -24.23 -16.96
C LYS A 633 -3.62 -24.97 -18.29
N ALA A 634 -4.29 -24.45 -19.29
CA ALA A 634 -4.12 -24.84 -20.69
C ALA A 634 -3.95 -23.58 -21.52
N GLY A 635 -2.96 -23.58 -22.40
CA GLY A 635 -2.61 -22.46 -23.27
C GLY A 635 -2.29 -22.91 -24.68
N VAL A 636 -2.46 -22.02 -25.62
CA VAL A 636 -2.07 -22.19 -27.01
C VAL A 636 -1.22 -21.00 -27.45
N ASN A 637 -0.16 -21.30 -28.19
CA ASN A 637 0.69 -20.31 -28.84
C ASN A 637 0.78 -20.70 -30.32
N TRP A 638 0.22 -19.86 -31.18
CA TRP A 638 0.05 -20.14 -32.61
C TRP A 638 0.64 -19.02 -33.45
N THR A 639 1.79 -19.26 -34.07
CA THR A 639 2.39 -18.41 -35.09
C THR A 639 1.75 -18.75 -36.42
N LEU A 640 0.89 -17.89 -36.92
CA LEU A 640 0.19 -18.07 -38.17
C LEU A 640 1.18 -17.88 -39.34
N ILE A 641 1.86 -16.75 -39.31
CA ILE A 641 2.93 -16.32 -40.23
C ILE A 641 3.97 -15.56 -39.39
N ASP A 642 5.16 -15.27 -39.94
CA ASP A 642 6.21 -14.55 -39.20
C ASP A 642 5.75 -13.22 -38.58
N ASP A 643 4.76 -12.58 -39.24
CA ASP A 643 4.27 -11.27 -38.83
C ASP A 643 3.15 -11.33 -37.76
N ILE A 644 2.52 -12.50 -37.58
CA ILE A 644 1.31 -12.64 -36.75
C ILE A 644 1.38 -13.87 -35.85
N ARG A 645 1.32 -13.64 -34.55
CA ARG A 645 1.18 -14.69 -33.53
C ARG A 645 -0.07 -14.45 -32.69
N VAL A 646 -0.78 -15.52 -32.39
CA VAL A 646 -1.95 -15.53 -31.49
C VAL A 646 -1.64 -16.38 -30.27
N ARG A 647 -2.05 -15.92 -29.11
CA ARG A 647 -1.93 -16.66 -27.84
C ARG A 647 -3.25 -16.65 -27.09
N ALA A 648 -3.52 -17.72 -26.36
CA ALA A 648 -4.65 -17.76 -25.44
C ALA A 648 -4.35 -18.71 -24.29
N THR A 649 -4.85 -18.39 -23.08
CA THR A 649 -4.76 -19.26 -21.92
C THR A 649 -6.08 -19.31 -21.17
N PHE A 650 -6.35 -20.47 -20.56
CA PHE A 650 -7.41 -20.63 -19.59
C PHE A 650 -6.84 -21.36 -18.36
N SER A 651 -7.04 -20.80 -17.18
CA SER A 651 -6.53 -21.38 -15.94
C SER A 651 -7.59 -21.39 -14.85
N ARG A 652 -7.40 -22.32 -13.92
CA ARG A 652 -8.01 -22.29 -12.60
C ARG A 652 -6.92 -22.06 -11.58
N ASP A 653 -7.05 -20.96 -10.86
CA ASP A 653 -6.08 -20.43 -9.92
C ASP A 653 -6.64 -20.40 -8.51
N PHE A 654 -5.76 -20.27 -7.49
CA PHE A 654 -6.18 -20.22 -6.10
C PHE A 654 -5.25 -19.36 -5.24
N ARG A 655 -5.79 -18.94 -4.08
CA ARG A 655 -5.02 -18.39 -2.96
C ARG A 655 -5.46 -19.09 -1.67
N ALA A 656 -4.53 -19.72 -0.97
CA ALA A 656 -4.76 -20.23 0.37
C ALA A 656 -4.81 -19.07 1.38
N PRO A 657 -5.61 -19.18 2.44
CA PRO A 657 -5.57 -18.22 3.54
C PRO A 657 -4.16 -18.14 4.13
N SER A 658 -3.65 -16.92 4.36
CA SER A 658 -2.37 -16.72 5.04
C SER A 658 -2.45 -17.04 6.53
N VAL A 659 -1.30 -17.14 7.20
CA VAL A 659 -1.22 -17.30 8.66
C VAL A 659 -1.97 -16.17 9.38
N ASN A 660 -1.88 -14.93 8.89
CA ASN A 660 -2.62 -13.79 9.42
C ASN A 660 -4.14 -13.92 9.22
N ASP A 661 -4.58 -14.37 8.05
CA ASP A 661 -6.00 -14.58 7.76
C ASP A 661 -6.61 -15.62 8.73
N LEU A 662 -5.83 -16.63 9.12
CA LEU A 662 -6.28 -17.73 9.97
C LEU A 662 -6.19 -17.43 11.46
N TYR A 663 -5.08 -16.88 11.94
CA TYR A 663 -4.69 -16.93 13.34
C TYR A 663 -4.49 -15.57 14.02
N SER A 664 -4.58 -14.42 13.30
CA SER A 664 -4.46 -13.13 13.96
C SER A 664 -5.45 -12.99 15.12
N THR A 665 -4.96 -12.52 16.26
CA THR A 665 -5.80 -12.40 17.47
C THR A 665 -6.94 -11.42 17.26
N PRO A 666 -8.19 -11.76 17.63
CA PRO A 666 -9.30 -10.85 17.51
C PRO A 666 -9.08 -9.53 18.26
N LEU A 667 -9.22 -8.42 17.54
CA LEU A 667 -9.27 -7.10 18.12
C LEU A 667 -10.70 -6.82 18.60
N ILE A 668 -10.81 -6.35 19.86
CA ILE A 668 -12.09 -5.97 20.44
C ILE A 668 -12.23 -4.45 20.31
N SER A 669 -13.24 -4.01 19.59
CA SER A 669 -13.66 -2.60 19.57
C SER A 669 -14.97 -2.43 20.33
N ASN A 670 -14.96 -1.53 21.30
CA ASN A 670 -16.13 -1.22 22.12
C ASN A 670 -16.82 0.06 21.62
N GLY A 671 -18.12 0.15 21.83
CA GLY A 671 -18.87 1.37 21.52
C GLY A 671 -19.47 1.43 20.13
N THR A 672 -19.37 0.36 19.35
CA THR A 672 -20.06 0.29 18.04
C THR A 672 -21.57 0.19 18.26
N VAL A 673 -22.32 1.05 17.60
CA VAL A 673 -23.78 1.00 17.61
C VAL A 673 -24.23 0.27 16.34
N VAL A 674 -25.07 -0.76 16.51
CA VAL A 674 -25.71 -1.48 15.40
C VAL A 674 -27.21 -1.44 15.56
N ARG A 675 -27.94 -1.43 14.46
CA ARG A 675 -29.41 -1.58 14.45
C ARG A 675 -29.73 -3.06 14.31
N ASP A 676 -30.51 -3.61 15.25
CA ASP A 676 -30.92 -5.01 15.20
C ASP A 676 -32.08 -5.22 14.22
N ASN A 677 -31.77 -5.59 13.00
CA ASN A 677 -32.75 -5.81 11.92
C ASN A 677 -33.25 -7.27 11.85
N VAL A 678 -32.89 -8.14 12.81
CA VAL A 678 -33.32 -9.55 12.85
C VAL A 678 -34.71 -9.59 13.45
N GLN A 679 -35.72 -9.94 12.68
CA GLN A 679 -37.15 -9.96 13.11
C GLN A 679 -37.49 -11.13 14.01
N THR A 680 -36.92 -12.30 13.75
CA THR A 680 -37.19 -13.53 14.49
C THR A 680 -35.91 -14.24 14.92
N ILE A 681 -35.90 -14.77 16.14
CA ILE A 681 -34.80 -15.55 16.70
C ILE A 681 -35.40 -16.90 17.14
N ASN A 682 -34.88 -18.00 16.59
CA ASN A 682 -35.37 -19.35 16.87
C ASN A 682 -36.90 -19.50 16.72
N GLY A 683 -37.46 -18.85 15.67
CA GLY A 683 -38.91 -18.91 15.39
C GLY A 683 -39.77 -17.98 16.24
N SER A 684 -39.24 -17.25 17.23
CA SER A 684 -39.95 -16.28 18.06
C SER A 684 -39.64 -14.84 17.64
N VAL A 685 -40.59 -13.93 17.85
CA VAL A 685 -40.37 -12.49 17.57
C VAL A 685 -39.24 -11.95 18.45
N ASN A 686 -38.29 -11.26 17.82
CA ASN A 686 -37.17 -10.64 18.53
C ASN A 686 -37.66 -9.39 19.32
N PRO A 687 -37.59 -9.37 20.66
CA PRO A 687 -38.03 -8.23 21.44
C PRO A 687 -37.16 -6.99 21.23
N ASN A 688 -35.96 -7.13 20.68
CA ASN A 688 -35.01 -6.04 20.39
C ASN A 688 -35.00 -5.62 18.92
N TYR A 689 -35.97 -6.08 18.10
CA TYR A 689 -36.10 -5.70 16.71
C TYR A 689 -36.14 -4.17 16.54
N GLN A 690 -35.31 -3.62 15.66
CA GLN A 690 -35.08 -2.18 15.44
C GLN A 690 -34.43 -1.43 16.64
N GLY A 691 -34.04 -2.12 17.68
CA GLY A 691 -33.22 -1.56 18.76
C GLY A 691 -31.80 -1.25 18.26
N SER A 692 -31.17 -0.28 18.91
CA SER A 692 -29.80 0.18 18.54
C SER A 692 -28.85 -0.04 19.72
N PRO A 693 -28.49 -1.28 20.06
CA PRO A 693 -27.57 -1.56 21.15
C PRO A 693 -26.16 -1.09 20.80
N THR A 694 -25.43 -0.67 21.83
CA THR A 694 -23.98 -0.50 21.79
C THR A 694 -23.34 -1.85 22.05
N ILE A 695 -22.48 -2.29 21.16
CA ILE A 695 -21.92 -3.64 21.14
C ILE A 695 -20.39 -3.63 21.15
N GLN A 696 -19.82 -4.81 21.37
CA GLN A 696 -18.44 -5.12 21.05
C GLN A 696 -18.34 -5.70 19.63
N THR A 697 -17.32 -5.29 18.88
CA THR A 697 -16.96 -5.94 17.62
C THR A 697 -15.67 -6.73 17.80
N LEU A 698 -15.64 -7.94 17.26
CA LEU A 698 -14.45 -8.79 17.17
C LEU A 698 -14.00 -8.84 15.73
N SER A 699 -12.79 -8.31 15.43
CA SER A 699 -12.14 -8.45 14.13
C SER A 699 -10.86 -9.23 14.31
N GLY A 700 -10.52 -10.14 13.39
CA GLY A 700 -9.33 -10.97 13.52
C GLY A 700 -9.36 -12.15 12.56
N GLY A 701 -8.44 -13.08 12.74
CA GLY A 701 -8.32 -14.28 11.94
C GLY A 701 -9.53 -15.21 12.07
N ASN A 702 -9.67 -16.08 11.07
CA ASN A 702 -10.73 -17.10 11.05
C ASN A 702 -10.16 -18.44 10.56
N PRO A 703 -9.94 -19.42 11.46
CA PRO A 703 -9.38 -20.74 11.09
C PRO A 703 -10.28 -21.59 10.18
N LYS A 704 -11.49 -21.14 9.88
CA LYS A 704 -12.45 -21.85 9.01
C LYS A 704 -12.44 -21.35 7.56
N LEU A 705 -11.53 -20.46 7.23
CA LEU A 705 -11.41 -19.95 5.88
C LEU A 705 -11.02 -21.06 4.90
N LYS A 706 -11.55 -20.95 3.69
CA LYS A 706 -11.24 -21.82 2.56
C LYS A 706 -10.42 -21.05 1.54
N PRO A 707 -9.70 -21.74 0.63
CA PRO A 707 -9.01 -21.08 -0.44
C PRO A 707 -9.96 -20.25 -1.31
N GLU A 708 -9.48 -19.06 -1.71
CA GLU A 708 -10.06 -18.29 -2.81
C GLU A 708 -9.77 -19.02 -4.12
N THR A 709 -10.69 -19.02 -5.07
CA THR A 709 -10.48 -19.65 -6.38
C THR A 709 -10.87 -18.70 -7.49
N ALA A 710 -10.09 -18.71 -8.59
CA ALA A 710 -10.37 -17.91 -9.76
C ALA A 710 -10.32 -18.76 -11.04
N ASN A 711 -11.15 -18.40 -12.03
CA ASN A 711 -11.00 -18.84 -13.40
C ASN A 711 -10.54 -17.63 -14.21
N THR A 712 -9.38 -17.78 -14.86
CA THR A 712 -8.74 -16.72 -15.64
C THR A 712 -8.69 -17.11 -17.10
N PHE A 713 -9.16 -16.22 -17.97
CA PHE A 713 -9.03 -16.35 -19.43
C PHE A 713 -8.20 -15.17 -19.96
N THR A 714 -7.20 -15.47 -20.79
CA THR A 714 -6.48 -14.45 -21.57
C THR A 714 -6.43 -14.83 -23.03
N ALA A 715 -6.50 -13.83 -23.93
CA ALA A 715 -6.33 -14.03 -25.36
C ALA A 715 -5.67 -12.80 -25.96
N GLY A 716 -4.66 -13.00 -26.81
CA GLY A 716 -3.92 -11.90 -27.38
C GLY A 716 -3.38 -12.16 -28.77
N VAL A 717 -2.99 -11.07 -29.43
CA VAL A 717 -2.36 -11.05 -30.73
C VAL A 717 -1.05 -10.27 -30.65
N ILE A 718 0.01 -10.81 -31.24
CA ILE A 718 1.32 -10.17 -31.35
C ILE A 718 1.55 -9.94 -32.85
N LEU A 719 1.93 -8.71 -33.19
CA LEU A 719 2.23 -8.27 -34.54
C LEU A 719 3.68 -7.79 -34.62
N SER A 720 4.46 -8.35 -35.55
CA SER A 720 5.85 -7.97 -35.88
C SER A 720 6.01 -7.88 -37.39
N PRO A 721 5.40 -6.87 -38.03
CA PRO A 721 5.28 -6.83 -39.50
C PRO A 721 6.65 -6.60 -40.16
N ARG A 722 7.05 -7.50 -41.06
CA ARG A 722 8.32 -7.44 -41.82
C ARG A 722 8.41 -6.21 -42.75
N PHE A 723 7.28 -5.64 -43.16
CA PHE A 723 7.25 -4.41 -43.95
C PHE A 723 7.52 -3.15 -43.11
N PHE A 724 7.56 -3.28 -41.77
CA PHE A 724 7.86 -2.20 -40.82
C PHE A 724 8.89 -2.72 -39.79
N PRO A 725 10.17 -2.91 -40.20
CA PRO A 725 11.17 -3.52 -39.35
C PRO A 725 11.40 -2.74 -38.05
N GLY A 726 11.64 -3.45 -36.95
CA GLY A 726 11.85 -2.83 -35.65
C GLY A 726 10.55 -2.52 -34.88
N PHE A 727 9.37 -2.70 -35.49
CA PHE A 727 8.09 -2.54 -34.82
C PHE A 727 7.54 -3.88 -34.29
N THR A 728 7.15 -3.91 -33.03
CA THR A 728 6.43 -5.03 -32.40
C THR A 728 5.33 -4.50 -31.50
N THR A 729 4.17 -5.13 -31.52
CA THR A 729 3.06 -4.79 -30.63
C THR A 729 2.31 -6.04 -30.18
N SER A 730 1.79 -6.02 -28.95
CA SER A 730 0.82 -7.00 -28.45
C SER A 730 -0.44 -6.33 -27.96
N ILE A 731 -1.57 -7.02 -28.11
CA ILE A 731 -2.87 -6.65 -27.59
C ILE A 731 -3.43 -7.89 -26.89
N ASP A 732 -3.62 -7.82 -25.58
CA ASP A 732 -3.99 -8.95 -24.74
C ASP A 732 -5.25 -8.64 -23.91
N TYR A 733 -6.34 -9.33 -24.19
CA TYR A 733 -7.55 -9.32 -23.38
C TYR A 733 -7.40 -10.25 -22.18
N TYR A 734 -7.92 -9.84 -21.02
CA TYR A 734 -7.98 -10.65 -19.82
C TYR A 734 -9.37 -10.63 -19.17
N ASN A 735 -9.73 -11.75 -18.53
CA ASN A 735 -10.96 -11.90 -17.75
C ASN A 735 -10.69 -12.82 -16.56
N ILE A 736 -10.76 -12.28 -15.36
CA ILE A 736 -10.55 -12.98 -14.09
C ILE A 736 -11.86 -13.02 -13.33
N ASN A 737 -12.36 -14.21 -13.03
CA ASN A 737 -13.58 -14.41 -12.25
C ASN A 737 -13.27 -15.19 -10.99
N MET A 738 -13.20 -14.47 -9.85
CA MET A 738 -12.84 -15.00 -8.56
C MET A 738 -14.07 -15.22 -7.69
N GLY A 739 -14.20 -16.41 -7.13
CA GLY A 739 -15.18 -16.76 -6.11
C GLY A 739 -14.56 -17.00 -4.74
N ASN A 740 -15.38 -17.00 -3.73
CA ASN A 740 -14.95 -17.21 -2.33
C ASN A 740 -13.89 -16.20 -1.87
N ALA A 741 -13.85 -15.01 -2.46
CA ALA A 741 -12.88 -13.99 -2.08
C ALA A 741 -13.05 -13.60 -0.61
N LEU A 742 -11.93 -13.47 0.08
CA LEU A 742 -11.89 -13.05 1.47
C LEU A 742 -12.28 -11.58 1.58
N THR A 743 -13.21 -11.29 2.47
CA THR A 743 -13.67 -9.94 2.75
C THR A 743 -14.08 -9.78 4.20
N THR A 744 -13.95 -8.55 4.72
CA THR A 744 -14.40 -8.19 6.06
C THR A 744 -15.69 -7.40 5.97
N PHE A 745 -16.67 -7.71 6.79
CA PHE A 745 -17.94 -6.99 6.88
C PHE A 745 -17.98 -6.10 8.11
N SER A 746 -18.58 -4.91 7.98
CA SER A 746 -18.89 -4.11 9.16
C SER A 746 -19.87 -4.84 10.08
N ALA A 747 -19.88 -4.50 11.36
CA ALA A 747 -20.81 -5.12 12.31
C ALA A 747 -22.28 -4.97 11.88
N GLN A 748 -22.65 -3.82 11.29
CA GLN A 748 -24.01 -3.62 10.77
C GLN A 748 -24.29 -4.58 9.60
N ASN A 749 -23.35 -4.73 8.67
CA ASN A 749 -23.54 -5.64 7.54
C ASN A 749 -23.69 -7.10 7.99
N VAL A 750 -22.97 -7.52 9.05
CA VAL A 750 -23.16 -8.86 9.64
C VAL A 750 -24.59 -9.04 10.18
N VAL A 751 -25.11 -8.01 10.90
CA VAL A 751 -26.48 -8.04 11.41
C VAL A 751 -27.51 -8.04 10.28
N ASP A 752 -27.32 -7.24 9.26
CA ASP A 752 -28.23 -7.14 8.10
C ASP A 752 -28.26 -8.43 7.27
N ASN A 753 -27.12 -9.08 7.11
CA ASN A 753 -27.03 -10.38 6.44
C ASN A 753 -27.68 -11.51 7.23
N CYS A 754 -27.55 -11.48 8.56
CA CYS A 754 -28.28 -12.39 9.41
C CYS A 754 -29.79 -12.16 9.29
N ALA A 755 -30.24 -10.92 9.28
CA ALA A 755 -31.66 -10.56 9.07
C ALA A 755 -32.18 -11.02 7.70
N ALA A 756 -31.32 -11.04 6.67
CA ALA A 756 -31.62 -11.59 5.35
C ALA A 756 -31.62 -13.15 5.29
N GLY A 757 -31.38 -13.82 6.40
CA GLY A 757 -31.47 -15.29 6.53
C GLY A 757 -30.16 -16.05 6.36
N SER A 758 -29.01 -15.38 6.31
CA SER A 758 -27.71 -16.05 6.20
C SER A 758 -27.27 -16.66 7.52
N ALA A 759 -27.27 -17.99 7.61
CA ALA A 759 -26.81 -18.72 8.80
C ALA A 759 -25.35 -18.44 9.16
N LEU A 760 -24.50 -18.20 8.16
CA LEU A 760 -23.08 -17.85 8.34
C LEU A 760 -22.93 -16.60 9.19
N PHE A 761 -23.65 -15.53 8.85
CA PHE A 761 -23.57 -14.26 9.56
C PHE A 761 -24.32 -14.29 10.90
N CYS A 762 -25.42 -15.05 11.01
CA CYS A 762 -26.10 -15.24 12.30
C CYS A 762 -25.20 -15.92 13.34
N ALA A 763 -24.36 -16.87 12.93
CA ALA A 763 -23.38 -17.53 13.82
C ALA A 763 -22.32 -16.54 14.38
N GLY A 764 -22.09 -15.41 13.74
CA GLY A 764 -21.18 -14.34 14.19
C GLY A 764 -21.81 -13.35 15.20
N ILE A 765 -23.09 -13.53 15.58
CA ILE A 765 -23.79 -12.63 16.49
C ILE A 765 -24.01 -13.31 17.85
N THR A 766 -23.46 -12.71 18.89
CA THR A 766 -23.71 -13.13 20.27
C THR A 766 -24.79 -12.26 20.90
N ARG A 767 -25.75 -12.89 21.54
CA ARG A 767 -26.87 -12.23 22.24
C ARG A 767 -26.89 -12.60 23.72
N ASN A 768 -27.35 -11.70 24.56
CA ASN A 768 -27.56 -11.99 25.99
C ASN A 768 -28.88 -12.72 26.24
N ALA A 769 -29.18 -13.02 27.51
CA ALA A 769 -30.41 -13.71 27.92
C ALA A 769 -31.69 -12.95 27.56
N ALA A 770 -31.63 -11.61 27.37
CA ALA A 770 -32.74 -10.78 26.90
C ALA A 770 -32.78 -10.67 25.34
N ASN A 771 -32.04 -11.51 24.63
CA ASN A 771 -31.90 -11.48 23.17
C ASN A 771 -31.30 -10.20 22.57
N ALA A 772 -30.73 -9.30 23.37
CA ALA A 772 -30.03 -8.12 22.83
C ALA A 772 -28.65 -8.53 22.29
N ILE A 773 -28.25 -7.96 21.16
CA ILE A 773 -26.91 -8.15 20.60
C ILE A 773 -25.88 -7.55 21.57
N THR A 774 -24.84 -8.32 21.89
CA THR A 774 -23.74 -7.87 22.76
C THR A 774 -22.41 -7.88 22.02
N VAL A 775 -22.21 -8.85 21.12
CA VAL A 775 -20.97 -8.98 20.33
C VAL A 775 -21.32 -9.30 18.89
N VAL A 776 -20.61 -8.69 17.95
CA VAL A 776 -20.64 -9.03 16.53
C VAL A 776 -19.23 -9.34 16.03
N GLN A 777 -19.07 -10.54 15.45
CA GLN A 777 -17.82 -10.94 14.83
C GLN A 777 -17.72 -10.34 13.42
N SER A 778 -16.76 -9.46 13.22
CA SER A 778 -16.39 -8.80 11.95
C SER A 778 -15.08 -9.38 11.40
N SER A 779 -14.86 -10.69 11.55
CA SER A 779 -13.71 -11.41 10.98
C SER A 779 -13.84 -11.54 9.46
N GLN A 780 -12.78 -12.01 8.81
CA GLN A 780 -12.82 -12.32 7.39
C GLN A 780 -13.74 -13.53 7.08
N PHE A 781 -14.40 -13.47 5.93
CA PHE A 781 -15.28 -14.52 5.41
C PHE A 781 -15.03 -14.75 3.92
N ASN A 782 -15.22 -15.98 3.44
CA ASN A 782 -15.28 -16.34 2.02
C ASN A 782 -16.66 -15.95 1.44
N ALA A 783 -16.92 -14.68 1.23
CA ALA A 783 -18.28 -14.21 0.92
C ALA A 783 -18.36 -13.20 -0.24
N GLN A 784 -17.27 -12.99 -0.96
CA GLN A 784 -17.22 -12.02 -2.05
C GLN A 784 -16.93 -12.70 -3.39
N THR A 785 -17.47 -12.14 -4.47
CA THR A 785 -17.07 -12.45 -5.85
C THR A 785 -16.40 -11.21 -6.43
N LEU A 786 -15.25 -11.40 -7.05
CA LEU A 786 -14.55 -10.38 -7.82
C LEU A 786 -14.55 -10.77 -9.30
N LYS A 787 -14.88 -9.83 -10.19
CA LYS A 787 -14.70 -9.98 -11.64
C LYS A 787 -13.91 -8.82 -12.17
N VAL A 788 -12.85 -9.12 -12.91
CA VAL A 788 -11.97 -8.11 -13.50
C VAL A 788 -11.76 -8.46 -14.97
N SER A 789 -12.01 -7.50 -15.87
CA SER A 789 -11.73 -7.65 -17.29
C SER A 789 -11.15 -6.39 -17.89
N GLY A 790 -10.39 -6.54 -18.98
CA GLY A 790 -9.78 -5.43 -19.67
C GLY A 790 -8.84 -5.85 -20.76
N VAL A 791 -8.06 -4.89 -21.25
CA VAL A 791 -7.10 -5.09 -22.34
C VAL A 791 -5.78 -4.42 -21.99
N ASP A 792 -4.68 -5.15 -22.12
CA ASP A 792 -3.32 -4.64 -22.03
C ASP A 792 -2.72 -4.49 -23.43
N PHE A 793 -2.01 -3.38 -23.64
CA PHE A 793 -1.33 -3.04 -24.88
C PHE A 793 0.16 -2.86 -24.60
N GLU A 794 0.99 -3.42 -25.44
CA GLU A 794 2.43 -3.19 -25.44
C GLU A 794 2.88 -2.90 -26.87
N ALA A 795 3.70 -1.87 -27.08
CA ALA A 795 4.25 -1.56 -28.39
C ALA A 795 5.68 -1.05 -28.26
N SER A 796 6.54 -1.44 -29.17
CA SER A 796 7.92 -0.95 -29.29
C SER A 796 8.28 -0.73 -30.76
N TYR A 797 9.04 0.36 -30.99
CA TYR A 797 9.58 0.68 -32.29
C TYR A 797 10.96 1.32 -32.14
N ALA A 798 11.96 0.74 -32.77
CA ALA A 798 13.32 1.30 -32.76
C ALA A 798 13.85 1.41 -34.18
N PHE A 799 14.47 2.54 -34.52
CA PHE A 799 15.01 2.80 -35.84
C PHE A 799 16.19 3.76 -35.77
N SER A 800 17.09 3.72 -36.80
CA SER A 800 18.14 4.70 -37.01
C SER A 800 17.54 5.99 -37.58
N LEU A 801 17.95 7.15 -37.08
CA LEU A 801 17.54 8.43 -37.65
C LEU A 801 18.08 8.63 -39.07
N GLN A 802 19.20 8.02 -39.41
CA GLN A 802 19.75 7.99 -40.76
C GLN A 802 18.82 7.28 -41.76
N ASP A 803 17.97 6.33 -41.30
CA ASP A 803 16.97 5.70 -42.18
C ASP A 803 15.86 6.66 -42.61
N VAL A 804 15.69 7.79 -41.87
CA VAL A 804 14.68 8.83 -42.15
C VAL A 804 15.31 10.04 -42.87
N TRP A 805 16.52 10.40 -42.44
CA TRP A 805 17.26 11.52 -43.01
C TRP A 805 18.77 11.32 -42.83
N ASP A 806 19.51 11.21 -43.93
CA ASP A 806 20.93 10.85 -43.95
C ASP A 806 21.85 11.76 -43.08
N GLU A 807 21.41 12.98 -42.78
CA GLU A 807 22.17 13.98 -42.00
C GLU A 807 21.92 13.86 -40.49
N LEU A 808 20.98 13.04 -40.04
CA LEU A 808 20.65 12.87 -38.64
C LEU A 808 21.36 11.65 -38.05
N ASP A 809 22.21 11.92 -37.04
CA ASP A 809 22.92 10.88 -36.31
C ASP A 809 22.07 10.34 -35.13
N GLY A 810 22.26 9.06 -34.80
CA GLY A 810 21.68 8.41 -33.65
C GLY A 810 20.49 7.53 -33.98
N SER A 811 19.89 7.00 -32.93
CA SER A 811 18.71 6.15 -33.00
C SER A 811 17.60 6.65 -32.11
N LEU A 812 16.37 6.34 -32.47
CA LEU A 812 15.17 6.60 -31.70
C LEU A 812 14.49 5.27 -31.37
N ALA A 813 14.15 5.10 -30.07
CA ALA A 813 13.30 4.01 -29.61
C ALA A 813 12.05 4.57 -28.95
N ILE A 814 10.89 4.11 -29.37
CA ILE A 814 9.59 4.44 -28.80
C ILE A 814 9.05 3.18 -28.16
N GLY A 815 8.78 3.21 -26.86
CA GLY A 815 8.16 2.11 -26.11
C GLY A 815 6.87 2.59 -25.45
N GLY A 816 5.85 1.75 -25.42
CA GLY A 816 4.60 2.10 -24.77
C GLY A 816 3.91 0.90 -24.14
N LEU A 817 3.41 1.11 -22.93
CA LEU A 817 2.56 0.19 -22.19
C LEU A 817 1.24 0.91 -21.90
N ALA A 818 0.10 0.25 -22.13
CA ALA A 818 -1.19 0.77 -21.74
C ALA A 818 -2.07 -0.34 -21.17
N SER A 819 -2.86 0.00 -20.16
CA SER A 819 -3.85 -0.90 -19.57
C SER A 819 -5.21 -0.22 -19.56
N TYR A 820 -6.20 -0.91 -20.12
CA TYR A 820 -7.60 -0.51 -20.10
C TYR A 820 -8.38 -1.44 -19.20
N ALA A 821 -8.81 -0.95 -18.03
CA ALA A 821 -9.70 -1.66 -17.13
C ALA A 821 -11.15 -1.46 -17.59
N GLU A 822 -11.75 -2.51 -18.17
CA GLU A 822 -13.13 -2.49 -18.66
C GLU A 822 -14.11 -2.61 -17.48
N HIS A 823 -13.92 -3.63 -16.64
CA HIS A 823 -14.72 -3.90 -15.46
C HIS A 823 -13.85 -4.32 -14.27
N ILE A 824 -14.17 -3.79 -13.12
CA ILE A 824 -13.69 -4.25 -11.80
C ILE A 824 -14.93 -4.33 -10.90
N THR A 825 -15.64 -5.45 -10.91
CA THR A 825 -16.85 -5.59 -10.11
C THR A 825 -16.63 -6.41 -8.86
N THR A 826 -17.14 -5.91 -7.75
CA THR A 826 -17.18 -6.62 -6.47
C THR A 826 -18.64 -6.92 -6.14
N THR A 827 -18.94 -8.18 -5.82
CA THR A 827 -20.29 -8.58 -5.39
C THR A 827 -20.24 -9.19 -4.01
N ALA A 828 -20.91 -8.56 -3.07
CA ALA A 828 -21.07 -9.06 -1.71
C ALA A 828 -22.54 -8.83 -1.31
N ASN A 829 -23.18 -9.79 -0.65
CA ASN A 829 -24.59 -9.70 -0.24
C ASN A 829 -25.57 -9.35 -1.38
N ASN A 830 -25.36 -9.91 -2.56
CA ASN A 830 -26.16 -9.60 -3.77
C ASN A 830 -26.09 -8.11 -4.19
N ILE A 831 -25.17 -7.34 -3.63
CA ILE A 831 -24.90 -5.96 -4.06
C ILE A 831 -23.65 -6.02 -4.93
N THR A 832 -23.82 -5.62 -6.20
CA THR A 832 -22.69 -5.50 -7.15
C THR A 832 -22.29 -4.04 -7.27
N GLN A 833 -21.00 -3.78 -7.11
CA GLN A 833 -20.40 -2.47 -7.27
C GLN A 833 -19.37 -2.51 -8.39
N GLU A 834 -19.48 -1.59 -9.35
CA GLU A 834 -18.46 -1.33 -10.36
C GLU A 834 -17.41 -0.38 -9.80
N ASN A 835 -16.13 -0.69 -9.98
CA ASN A 835 -14.99 0.09 -9.48
C ASN A 835 -14.07 0.59 -10.61
N ALA A 836 -14.25 0.13 -11.86
CA ALA A 836 -13.52 0.65 -13.01
C ALA A 836 -14.01 2.05 -13.39
N GLY A 837 -13.09 2.94 -13.71
CA GLY A 837 -13.38 4.34 -14.04
C GLY A 837 -13.65 5.23 -12.83
N PHE A 838 -13.34 4.76 -11.61
CA PHE A 838 -13.42 5.55 -10.38
C PHE A 838 -12.02 5.77 -9.79
N LEU A 839 -11.85 6.88 -9.04
CA LEU A 839 -10.57 7.29 -8.50
C LEU A 839 -10.46 7.03 -6.99
N THR A 840 -11.55 6.79 -6.29
CA THR A 840 -11.57 6.48 -4.86
C THR A 840 -12.42 5.23 -4.58
N GLY A 841 -12.11 4.54 -3.48
CA GLY A 841 -12.76 3.27 -3.10
C GLY A 841 -11.81 2.08 -3.29
N GLY A 842 -12.00 1.01 -2.54
CA GLY A 842 -11.05 -0.09 -2.32
C GLY A 842 -10.31 -0.61 -3.56
N ASN A 843 -11.03 -1.14 -4.54
CA ASN A 843 -10.43 -1.72 -5.75
C ASN A 843 -10.58 -0.79 -6.98
N SER A 844 -10.79 0.51 -6.78
CA SER A 844 -11.04 1.46 -7.88
C SER A 844 -9.77 1.72 -8.69
N LEU A 845 -9.90 1.76 -10.01
CA LEU A 845 -8.86 2.17 -10.95
C LEU A 845 -9.46 3.05 -12.06
N PRO A 846 -8.72 4.05 -12.58
CA PRO A 846 -9.06 4.71 -13.84
C PRO A 846 -9.18 3.67 -14.95
N ASN A 847 -10.06 3.90 -15.94
CA ASN A 847 -10.16 2.98 -17.06
C ASN A 847 -8.86 2.89 -17.86
N TRP A 848 -8.17 4.02 -18.08
CA TRP A 848 -6.92 4.08 -18.83
C TRP A 848 -5.74 4.46 -17.95
N ARG A 849 -4.67 3.69 -18.06
CA ARG A 849 -3.32 4.05 -17.64
C ARG A 849 -2.37 3.74 -18.78
N THR A 850 -1.50 4.69 -19.12
CA THR A 850 -0.59 4.56 -20.25
C THR A 850 0.77 5.16 -19.89
N VAL A 851 1.83 4.45 -20.20
CA VAL A 851 3.20 4.94 -20.08
C VAL A 851 3.87 4.80 -21.43
N THR A 852 4.42 5.88 -21.94
CA THR A 852 5.13 5.93 -23.23
C THR A 852 6.50 6.55 -23.02
N SER A 853 7.53 5.90 -23.50
CA SER A 853 8.91 6.38 -23.48
C SER A 853 9.41 6.68 -24.88
N LEU A 854 10.13 7.78 -25.02
CA LEU A 854 10.90 8.14 -26.21
C LEU A 854 12.36 8.23 -25.80
N VAL A 855 13.21 7.35 -26.37
CA VAL A 855 14.63 7.28 -26.05
C VAL A 855 15.44 7.65 -27.29
N TYR A 856 16.25 8.68 -27.18
CA TYR A 856 17.23 9.10 -28.18
C TYR A 856 18.63 8.68 -27.73
N ASN A 857 19.35 7.97 -28.62
CA ASN A 857 20.72 7.58 -28.39
C ASN A 857 21.62 8.13 -29.50
N ASN A 858 22.69 8.82 -29.12
CA ASN A 858 23.70 9.31 -30.06
C ASN A 858 25.09 9.26 -29.41
N GLY A 859 25.86 8.24 -29.73
CA GLY A 859 27.17 8.01 -29.17
C GLY A 859 27.13 7.94 -27.63
N PRO A 860 27.77 8.88 -26.90
CA PRO A 860 27.81 8.87 -25.45
C PRO A 860 26.53 9.40 -24.80
N LEU A 861 25.61 9.99 -25.55
CA LEU A 861 24.40 10.64 -25.04
C LEU A 861 23.18 9.75 -25.18
N THR A 862 22.48 9.54 -24.10
CA THR A 862 21.11 9.00 -24.06
C THR A 862 20.17 9.99 -23.41
N VAL A 863 19.04 10.29 -24.07
CA VAL A 863 17.98 11.13 -23.55
C VAL A 863 16.67 10.36 -23.58
N ARG A 864 15.98 10.25 -22.46
CA ARG A 864 14.67 9.60 -22.34
C ARG A 864 13.62 10.61 -21.89
N LEU A 865 12.56 10.74 -22.67
CA LEU A 865 11.33 11.42 -22.26
C LEU A 865 10.26 10.38 -21.98
N LEU A 866 9.69 10.42 -20.80
CA LEU A 866 8.57 9.58 -20.38
C LEU A 866 7.31 10.42 -20.37
N TRP A 867 6.22 9.86 -20.86
CA TRP A 867 4.86 10.35 -20.71
C TRP A 867 4.02 9.32 -19.98
N ASP A 868 3.56 9.65 -18.77
CA ASP A 868 2.58 8.87 -18.00
C ASP A 868 1.22 9.56 -18.13
N TYR A 869 0.20 8.81 -18.54
CA TYR A 869 -1.17 9.27 -18.64
C TYR A 869 -2.10 8.43 -17.79
N THR A 870 -2.79 9.09 -16.86
CA THR A 870 -3.90 8.52 -16.10
C THR A 870 -5.21 9.09 -16.63
N GLY A 871 -6.13 8.20 -17.04
CA GLY A 871 -7.38 8.57 -17.67
C GLY A 871 -8.33 9.34 -16.76
N ALA A 872 -9.29 10.04 -17.39
CA ALA A 872 -10.42 10.67 -16.69
C ALA A 872 -11.19 9.63 -15.87
N GLY A 873 -11.76 10.04 -14.75
CA GLY A 873 -12.52 9.17 -13.88
C GLY A 873 -13.62 9.89 -13.12
N ARG A 874 -14.52 9.11 -12.51
CA ARG A 874 -15.55 9.58 -11.59
C ARG A 874 -15.01 9.56 -10.16
N TYR A 875 -15.72 10.28 -9.29
CA TYR A 875 -15.28 10.46 -7.92
C TYR A 875 -15.18 9.11 -7.15
N SER A 876 -16.30 8.45 -6.95
CA SER A 876 -16.34 7.12 -6.31
C SER A 876 -17.55 6.33 -6.77
N PRO A 877 -17.55 4.99 -6.56
CA PRO A 877 -18.71 4.16 -6.90
C PRO A 877 -20.01 4.53 -6.17
N THR A 878 -19.90 5.23 -5.04
CA THR A 878 -21.04 5.70 -4.22
C THR A 878 -21.41 7.17 -4.45
N LEU A 879 -20.46 7.97 -5.00
CA LEU A 879 -20.61 9.41 -5.28
C LEU A 879 -20.32 9.65 -6.77
N LYS A 880 -21.19 9.17 -7.64
CA LYS A 880 -20.94 9.01 -9.07
C LYS A 880 -21.71 9.95 -9.98
N THR A 881 -22.59 10.79 -9.44
CA THR A 881 -23.45 11.69 -10.22
C THR A 881 -23.29 13.14 -9.76
N PRO A 882 -23.66 14.15 -10.61
CA PRO A 882 -23.67 15.54 -10.22
C PRO A 882 -24.58 15.87 -9.03
N ALA A 883 -25.59 15.02 -8.76
CA ALA A 883 -26.45 15.17 -7.60
C ALA A 883 -25.80 14.68 -6.29
N ASP A 884 -24.83 13.77 -6.40
CA ASP A 884 -24.14 13.24 -5.24
C ASP A 884 -23.05 14.20 -4.78
N ILE A 885 -22.20 14.68 -5.70
CA ILE A 885 -21.02 15.48 -5.39
C ILE A 885 -20.60 16.40 -6.54
N ASN A 886 -20.02 17.55 -6.19
CA ASN A 886 -19.41 18.48 -7.15
C ASN A 886 -17.96 18.82 -6.72
N PRO A 887 -16.91 18.62 -7.58
CA PRO A 887 -16.99 17.94 -8.88
C PRO A 887 -17.29 16.43 -8.76
N TRP A 888 -18.00 15.84 -9.70
CA TRP A 888 -18.36 14.42 -9.73
C TRP A 888 -17.45 13.58 -10.64
N HIS A 889 -16.61 14.25 -11.45
CA HIS A 889 -15.62 13.62 -12.33
C HIS A 889 -14.35 14.46 -12.37
N PHE A 890 -13.28 13.84 -12.84
CA PHE A 890 -11.96 14.44 -13.02
C PHE A 890 -11.45 14.18 -14.43
N ASP A 891 -10.79 15.18 -15.01
CA ASP A 891 -10.12 15.07 -16.31
C ASP A 891 -8.87 14.19 -16.19
N GLY A 892 -8.49 13.56 -17.31
CA GLY A 892 -7.23 12.80 -17.38
C GLY A 892 -6.02 13.69 -17.11
N ARG A 893 -4.97 13.08 -16.59
CA ARG A 893 -3.72 13.76 -16.22
C ARG A 893 -2.55 13.19 -16.99
N SER A 894 -1.64 14.06 -17.42
CA SER A 894 -0.39 13.69 -18.05
C SER A 894 0.79 14.17 -17.20
N LEU A 895 1.72 13.29 -16.94
CA LEU A 895 3.00 13.61 -16.30
C LEU A 895 4.12 13.38 -17.32
N PHE A 896 5.13 14.22 -17.31
CA PHE A 896 6.30 14.08 -18.17
C PHE A 896 7.54 14.06 -17.30
N ASP A 897 8.40 13.05 -17.53
CA ASP A 897 9.69 12.91 -16.89
C ASP A 897 10.79 12.94 -17.96
N LEU A 898 11.89 13.60 -17.65
CA LEU A 898 13.05 13.70 -18.52
C LEU A 898 14.25 13.12 -17.80
N SER A 899 14.95 12.17 -18.43
CA SER A 899 16.25 11.71 -17.96
C SER A 899 17.29 11.81 -19.05
N THR A 900 18.53 12.03 -18.67
CA THR A 900 19.67 12.09 -19.58
C THR A 900 20.87 11.40 -18.96
N GLN A 901 21.62 10.68 -19.80
CA GLN A 901 22.86 10.02 -19.43
C GLN A 901 23.94 10.43 -20.42
N TYR A 902 25.14 10.66 -19.92
CA TYR A 902 26.29 10.98 -20.74
C TYR A 902 27.52 10.21 -20.30
N GLN A 903 28.05 9.39 -21.21
CA GLN A 903 29.27 8.62 -20.99
C GLN A 903 30.48 9.53 -21.15
N LEU A 904 31.10 9.91 -20.03
CA LEU A 904 32.29 10.79 -20.02
C LEU A 904 33.56 10.07 -20.46
N THR A 905 33.75 8.83 -20.00
CA THR A 905 34.81 7.92 -20.37
C THR A 905 34.24 6.49 -20.47
N ASP A 906 35.00 5.52 -20.90
CA ASP A 906 34.54 4.13 -20.97
C ASP A 906 34.04 3.59 -19.62
N ASP A 907 34.54 4.15 -18.50
CA ASP A 907 34.23 3.72 -17.15
C ASP A 907 33.31 4.68 -16.38
N LEU A 908 33.18 5.94 -16.82
CA LEU A 908 32.50 6.99 -16.05
C LEU A 908 31.30 7.58 -16.81
N GLN A 909 30.13 7.44 -16.23
CA GLN A 909 28.88 8.00 -16.70
C GLN A 909 28.34 9.04 -15.71
N VAL A 910 27.82 10.16 -16.20
CA VAL A 910 27.01 11.11 -15.42
C VAL A 910 25.59 11.08 -15.94
N TYR A 911 24.63 11.28 -15.03
CA TYR A 911 23.24 11.28 -15.42
C TYR A 911 22.42 12.28 -14.60
N GLY A 912 21.31 12.71 -15.17
CA GLY A 912 20.37 13.60 -14.51
C GLY A 912 18.93 13.23 -14.84
N LYS A 913 18.01 13.59 -13.94
CA LYS A 913 16.57 13.42 -14.17
C LYS A 913 15.75 14.58 -13.65
N ILE A 914 14.61 14.79 -14.25
CA ILE A 914 13.59 15.73 -13.81
C ILE A 914 12.25 14.99 -13.85
N ASN A 915 11.73 14.60 -12.69
CA ASN A 915 10.41 14.02 -12.58
C ASN A 915 9.38 15.17 -12.50
N ASN A 916 8.18 14.95 -13.05
CA ASN A 916 7.13 15.95 -13.16
C ASN A 916 7.64 17.26 -13.79
N LEU A 917 8.17 17.17 -15.01
CA LEU A 917 8.82 18.27 -15.76
C LEU A 917 7.97 19.53 -15.82
N LEU A 918 6.65 19.39 -15.91
CA LEU A 918 5.70 20.51 -15.99
C LEU A 918 5.21 21.00 -14.62
N ASN A 919 5.68 20.40 -13.53
CA ASN A 919 5.29 20.71 -12.15
C ASN A 919 3.77 20.69 -11.93
N GLN A 920 3.11 19.67 -12.42
CA GLN A 920 1.67 19.51 -12.28
C GLN A 920 1.31 19.08 -10.85
N SER A 921 0.19 19.61 -10.34
CA SER A 921 -0.37 19.21 -9.06
C SER A 921 -1.31 18.01 -9.21
N PRO A 922 -1.49 17.20 -8.16
CA PRO A 922 -2.45 16.09 -8.19
C PRO A 922 -3.89 16.59 -8.41
N PRO A 923 -4.80 15.76 -8.91
CA PRO A 923 -6.21 16.09 -8.92
C PRO A 923 -6.72 16.19 -7.47
N LEU A 924 -7.64 17.11 -7.22
CA LEU A 924 -8.27 17.26 -5.91
C LEU A 924 -9.32 16.15 -5.73
N ILE A 925 -8.97 15.12 -5.00
CA ILE A 925 -9.82 13.98 -4.70
C ILE A 925 -10.18 14.03 -3.23
N ALA A 926 -11.44 14.34 -2.89
CA ALA A 926 -11.89 14.26 -1.51
C ALA A 926 -12.01 12.80 -1.08
N ASN A 927 -11.41 12.47 0.02
CA ASN A 927 -11.44 11.12 0.57
C ASN A 927 -12.85 10.77 1.05
N ASN A 928 -13.28 9.53 0.80
CA ASN A 928 -14.62 9.01 1.01
C ASN A 928 -15.25 9.38 2.35
N ALA A 929 -16.55 9.66 2.31
CA ALA A 929 -17.48 10.22 3.27
C ALA A 929 -17.49 9.70 4.72
N THR A 930 -16.64 8.73 5.10
CA THR A 930 -16.79 8.14 6.44
C THR A 930 -15.76 8.61 7.46
N LEU A 931 -14.59 9.12 7.11
CA LEU A 931 -13.60 9.37 8.16
C LEU A 931 -12.55 10.48 7.99
N LYS A 932 -12.20 10.98 6.83
CA LYS A 932 -11.19 12.06 6.73
C LYS A 932 -11.29 12.79 5.40
N ALA A 933 -11.67 14.00 5.48
CA ALA A 933 -11.89 14.89 4.38
C ALA A 933 -10.62 15.71 4.10
N LEU A 934 -9.55 15.09 3.76
CA LEU A 934 -8.50 15.80 3.02
C LEU A 934 -8.79 15.56 1.54
N ALA A 935 -8.80 16.60 0.74
CA ALA A 935 -8.60 16.46 -0.68
C ALA A 935 -7.15 16.01 -0.83
N ASP A 936 -6.97 14.73 -0.71
CA ASP A 936 -5.71 14.05 -0.76
C ASP A 936 -5.51 13.56 -2.19
N SER A 937 -4.31 13.67 -2.68
CA SER A 937 -3.93 12.83 -3.78
C SER A 937 -4.21 11.41 -3.37
N SER A 938 -4.97 10.71 -4.11
CA SER A 938 -5.12 9.28 -3.86
C SER A 938 -3.75 8.62 -4.04
N SER A 939 -3.56 7.47 -3.41
CA SER A 939 -2.44 6.58 -3.70
C SER A 939 -2.25 6.26 -5.20
N LEU A 940 -3.17 6.67 -6.07
CA LEU A 940 -3.10 6.55 -7.52
C LEU A 940 -2.24 7.63 -8.21
N TYR A 941 -1.83 8.68 -7.49
CA TYR A 941 -1.08 9.81 -8.06
C TYR A 941 0.15 10.22 -7.24
N PRO A 942 0.95 9.30 -6.69
CA PRO A 942 2.03 9.65 -5.75
C PRO A 942 3.10 10.54 -6.38
N GLU A 943 3.32 10.46 -7.68
CA GLU A 943 4.34 11.22 -8.41
C GLU A 943 3.97 12.71 -8.57
N TYR A 944 2.69 13.05 -8.53
CA TYR A 944 2.24 14.45 -8.58
C TYR A 944 2.40 15.16 -7.23
N ASP A 945 2.44 14.41 -6.14
CA ASP A 945 2.42 14.94 -4.77
C ASP A 945 3.66 15.73 -4.42
N LEU A 946 4.82 15.25 -4.87
CA LEU A 946 6.10 15.87 -4.58
C LEU A 946 6.34 17.14 -5.40
N GLY A 947 5.60 17.34 -6.52
CA GLY A 947 5.88 18.35 -7.51
C GLY A 947 7.08 17.98 -8.37
N ARG A 948 7.80 18.98 -8.91
CA ARG A 948 8.99 18.71 -9.72
C ARG A 948 10.17 18.29 -8.84
N VAL A 949 10.77 17.13 -9.14
CA VAL A 949 11.95 16.60 -8.46
C VAL A 949 13.12 16.54 -9.43
N PHE A 950 14.27 17.09 -9.03
CA PHE A 950 15.53 17.03 -9.77
C PHE A 950 16.41 15.97 -9.18
N GLY A 951 17.07 15.19 -10.04
CA GLY A 951 18.07 14.21 -9.64
C GLY A 951 19.34 14.37 -10.44
N ILE A 952 20.48 14.10 -9.81
CA ILE A 952 21.79 14.00 -10.45
C ILE A 952 22.54 12.83 -9.86
N GLY A 953 23.28 12.10 -10.72
CA GLY A 953 24.08 10.98 -10.27
C GLY A 953 25.30 10.74 -11.13
N VAL A 954 26.16 9.89 -10.60
CA VAL A 954 27.38 9.46 -11.23
C VAL A 954 27.53 7.94 -11.07
N ARG A 955 27.91 7.27 -12.16
CA ARG A 955 28.16 5.83 -12.20
C ARG A 955 29.58 5.59 -12.67
N TYR A 956 30.30 4.79 -11.91
CA TYR A 956 31.66 4.37 -12.28
C TYR A 956 31.73 2.85 -12.32
N THR A 957 32.17 2.30 -13.46
CA THR A 957 32.33 0.86 -13.69
C THR A 957 33.79 0.57 -13.99
N TRP A 958 34.31 -0.56 -13.51
CA TRP A 958 35.64 -1.04 -13.82
C TRP A 958 35.65 -2.56 -13.98
N GLN A 959 36.57 -3.07 -14.79
CA GLN A 959 36.76 -4.51 -15.02
C GLN A 959 37.83 -5.10 -14.12
#